data_7db5df802bb3b526a45077b12252d52a
#
_entry.id   7db5df802bb3b526a45077b12252d52a
#
_cell.length_a   1.000
_cell.length_b   1.000
_cell.length_c   1.000
_cell.angle_alpha   90.00
_cell.angle_beta   90.00
_cell.angle_gamma   90.00
#
_symmetry.space_group_name_H-M   'P 1'
#
loop_
_entity.id
_entity.type
_entity.pdbx_description
1 polymer ?
#
loop_
_entity_poly.entity_id
_entity_poly.type
_entity_poly.pdbx_seq_one_letter_code
_entity_poly.pdbx_strand_id
1 'polypeptide(L)'
;MSDQVRETTGYDAAAAQEKWSRYWEENHTFAALDDGSKERRYVLDMFAYPSGDLHMGHAEAFAIGDVLARYWRLRGFDVLHPVGWDSFGLPAENAAIKHGTHPAEWTYNNIDTQAASFKRYAVSFDWSMRLHTSDEEYYRWTQWLFNRFFEKGLAYRKDSWANWCPNDQTVLANEQVKDGCCERCGAVVTKRQLNQWYFRITDYAQRLLDDMGQIEGKWPDRVLSMQRNWIGRSEGAYVDFTIDGREEPVRVFTTRADTLYGATFMVVAPDSALAQEIVSDEARPDFEAYLGEVKKKSEIERQSTEYEKTGVPLGVEATNPVNGAKIPVWAGDYVLADYGTGAFMAVPAHDQRDLDFARKYGIDVIPVIDTGEADPRESGIATTGDGAYQNSGFLDGITTKAEAIEKMCEFLGDKGIGEPTITYRLRDWLLSRQRFWGCPIPIIHCDTCGDVPVPDDQLPVKLPDLRGAELAPKGKSPLAGEEAREWRKVSCPRCGEAAQRDTDTMDTFVDSSWYFMRYCSPHFDQGPFDTDAVRRWMPVAQYIGGVEHATMHLLYSRFFTKVLHDLGMVDFTEPFQRLMNQGQVINEGRAMSKSLGNGVDLGKQIDEFGVDAVRTTVIFAGPPDEDIDWADVSPASILKFLQRAWRVASEVTSDPDVDVTKGDAGLRRVTHRSIADITELLDGGRYNVVVARIMELVNATRKAIDAGCGPADPAVREAVTFTAQALSLLAPYLAEEMWEMLGLEPSVANSQWPTADEKLLVAEEVTMVVQVTGKVRAKIQVSPDITEEEARELALADSNVQRFTEGKEIIKVIARLPKMISIVAK
;
A
#
# COMPACT_ATOMS: atom_id res chain seq x y z
N MET A 1 33.25 -8.53 55.12
CA MET A 1 33.65 -8.40 53.71
C MET A 1 32.62 -7.51 53.07
N SER A 2 33.04 -6.42 52.54
CA SER A 2 32.33 -5.20 52.26
C SER A 2 31.14 -5.36 51.30
N ASP A 3 29.95 -5.02 51.77
CA ASP A 3 28.80 -4.65 50.95
C ASP A 3 29.17 -3.45 50.07
N GLN A 4 29.63 -3.69 48.86
CA GLN A 4 29.60 -2.68 47.84
C GLN A 4 28.16 -2.59 47.31
N VAL A 5 27.38 -1.69 47.91
CA VAL A 5 26.18 -1.15 47.28
C VAL A 5 26.62 -0.59 45.94
N ARG A 6 26.29 -1.29 44.84
CA ARG A 6 26.40 -0.72 43.50
C ARG A 6 25.55 0.53 43.51
N GLU A 7 26.17 1.70 43.47
CA GLU A 7 25.46 2.93 43.15
C GLU A 7 24.71 2.66 41.82
N THR A 8 23.38 2.66 41.88
CA THR A 8 22.53 2.55 40.71
C THR A 8 22.70 3.83 39.90
N THR A 9 23.70 3.85 39.05
CA THR A 9 23.79 4.89 38.00
C THR A 9 22.53 4.76 37.13
N GLY A 10 21.84 5.86 36.88
CA GLY A 10 20.68 5.89 36.02
C GLY A 10 21.04 5.37 34.62
N TYR A 11 20.05 4.87 33.86
CA TYR A 11 20.27 4.46 32.47
C TYR A 11 20.78 5.63 31.63
N ASP A 12 21.96 5.50 31.03
CA ASP A 12 22.57 6.46 30.11
C ASP A 12 22.27 6.06 28.65
N ALA A 13 21.19 6.63 28.11
CA ALA A 13 20.74 6.32 26.78
C ALA A 13 21.76 6.68 25.68
N ALA A 14 22.54 7.75 25.87
CA ALA A 14 23.52 8.19 24.88
C ALA A 14 24.73 7.24 24.83
N ALA A 15 25.25 6.85 25.99
CA ALA A 15 26.35 5.87 26.08
C ALA A 15 25.94 4.51 25.56
N ALA A 16 24.72 4.04 25.89
CA ALA A 16 24.17 2.78 25.36
C ALA A 16 24.03 2.80 23.82
N GLN A 17 23.51 3.90 23.26
CA GLN A 17 23.38 4.09 21.83
C GLN A 17 24.75 3.98 21.14
N GLU A 18 25.78 4.70 21.61
CA GLU A 18 27.12 4.68 21.01
C GLU A 18 27.73 3.28 21.07
N LYS A 19 27.65 2.62 22.25
CA LYS A 19 28.19 1.29 22.49
C LYS A 19 27.58 0.23 21.58
N TRP A 20 26.24 0.15 21.56
CA TRP A 20 25.53 -0.93 20.87
C TRP A 20 25.43 -0.72 19.37
N SER A 21 25.32 0.53 18.88
CA SER A 21 25.41 0.81 17.44
C SER A 21 26.76 0.32 16.87
N ARG A 22 27.87 0.58 17.61
CA ARG A 22 29.19 0.11 17.21
C ARG A 22 29.30 -1.42 17.28
N TYR A 23 28.79 -2.03 18.36
CA TYR A 23 28.81 -3.48 18.51
C TYR A 23 28.07 -4.19 17.37
N TRP A 24 26.87 -3.74 17.02
CA TRP A 24 26.08 -4.34 15.94
C TRP A 24 26.76 -4.20 14.57
N GLU A 25 27.40 -3.07 14.32
CA GLU A 25 28.12 -2.83 13.05
C GLU A 25 29.37 -3.71 12.95
N GLU A 26 30.22 -3.76 13.99
CA GLU A 26 31.45 -4.56 14.01
C GLU A 26 31.17 -6.06 13.94
N ASN A 27 30.08 -6.54 14.51
CA ASN A 27 29.72 -7.96 14.55
C ASN A 27 28.73 -8.38 13.46
N HIS A 28 28.31 -7.47 12.57
CA HIS A 28 27.30 -7.74 11.54
C HIS A 28 26.06 -8.41 12.08
N THR A 29 25.59 -7.99 13.26
CA THR A 29 24.58 -8.67 14.09
C THR A 29 23.30 -8.96 13.33
N PHE A 30 22.92 -8.10 12.39
CA PHE A 30 21.67 -8.20 11.64
C PHE A 30 21.84 -8.69 10.20
N ALA A 31 23.02 -9.09 9.78
CA ALA A 31 23.23 -9.69 8.46
C ALA A 31 22.48 -11.02 8.33
N ALA A 32 21.90 -11.25 7.16
CA ALA A 32 21.33 -12.54 6.81
C ALA A 32 22.46 -13.57 6.59
N LEU A 33 22.27 -14.78 7.06
CA LEU A 33 23.29 -15.84 6.92
C LEU A 33 23.29 -16.45 5.52
N ASP A 34 22.11 -16.67 4.94
CA ASP A 34 21.82 -17.33 3.65
C ASP A 34 22.58 -18.67 3.43
N ASP A 35 22.94 -19.34 4.52
CA ASP A 35 23.71 -20.59 4.51
C ASP A 35 22.85 -21.86 4.52
N GLY A 36 21.53 -21.70 4.62
CA GLY A 36 20.56 -22.80 4.68
C GLY A 36 20.41 -23.46 6.05
N SER A 37 21.07 -22.94 7.09
CA SER A 37 20.97 -23.48 8.45
C SER A 37 19.63 -23.19 9.12
N LYS A 38 18.92 -22.14 8.68
CA LYS A 38 17.65 -21.68 9.24
C LYS A 38 16.61 -21.47 8.15
N GLU A 39 15.33 -21.51 8.52
CA GLU A 39 14.23 -21.11 7.65
C GLU A 39 14.30 -19.60 7.39
N ARG A 40 14.10 -19.18 6.14
CA ARG A 40 14.28 -17.79 5.71
C ARG A 40 12.99 -17.00 5.86
N ARG A 41 13.12 -15.73 6.23
CA ARG A 41 12.05 -14.72 6.24
C ARG A 41 12.56 -13.42 5.66
N TYR A 42 11.83 -12.86 4.73
CA TYR A 42 12.13 -11.57 4.12
C TYR A 42 11.13 -10.53 4.63
N VAL A 43 11.61 -9.58 5.43
CA VAL A 43 10.87 -8.38 5.86
C VAL A 43 11.32 -7.22 5.00
N LEU A 44 10.39 -6.48 4.45
CA LEU A 44 10.70 -5.34 3.59
C LEU A 44 9.82 -4.14 3.96
N ASP A 45 10.46 -3.04 4.29
CA ASP A 45 9.83 -1.73 4.34
C ASP A 45 9.93 -1.05 2.97
N MET A 46 8.91 -0.28 2.57
CA MET A 46 9.03 0.56 1.38
C MET A 46 10.22 1.51 1.57
N PHE A 47 11.13 1.52 0.60
CA PHE A 47 12.35 2.30 0.74
C PHE A 47 12.11 3.82 0.69
N ALA A 48 13.03 4.56 1.34
CA ALA A 48 12.89 5.99 1.52
C ALA A 48 13.29 6.77 0.26
N TYR A 49 12.71 7.97 0.11
CA TYR A 49 13.21 8.98 -0.82
C TYR A 49 14.23 9.87 -0.10
N PRO A 50 15.38 10.18 -0.70
CA PRO A 50 16.41 11.02 -0.09
C PRO A 50 16.09 12.52 -0.27
N SER A 51 14.96 12.98 0.28
CA SER A 51 14.45 14.35 0.13
C SER A 51 14.68 15.24 1.36
N GLY A 52 15.48 14.77 2.30
CA GLY A 52 15.78 15.39 3.59
C GLY A 52 16.07 14.31 4.63
N ASP A 53 16.14 14.67 5.91
CA ASP A 53 16.31 13.69 6.99
C ASP A 53 15.01 12.92 7.27
N LEU A 54 15.10 11.88 8.10
CA LEU A 54 13.95 11.09 8.54
C LEU A 54 12.95 11.97 9.31
N HIS A 55 11.66 11.68 9.11
CA HIS A 55 10.55 12.33 9.78
C HIS A 55 9.70 11.31 10.56
N MET A 56 8.70 11.80 11.32
CA MET A 56 7.88 10.94 12.16
C MET A 56 7.17 9.81 11.44
N GLY A 57 6.74 10.01 10.19
CA GLY A 57 6.16 8.93 9.38
C GLY A 57 7.18 7.82 9.04
N HIS A 58 8.45 8.16 8.80
CA HIS A 58 9.51 7.15 8.68
C HIS A 58 9.71 6.42 10.02
N ALA A 59 9.69 7.14 11.15
CA ALA A 59 9.85 6.53 12.47
C ALA A 59 8.79 5.46 12.73
N GLU A 60 7.55 5.65 12.31
CA GLU A 60 6.47 4.67 12.43
C GLU A 60 6.70 3.46 11.52
N ALA A 61 6.78 3.69 10.22
CA ALA A 61 6.88 2.62 9.23
C ALA A 61 8.05 1.66 9.53
N PHE A 62 9.24 2.23 9.74
CA PHE A 62 10.45 1.44 9.97
C PHE A 62 10.51 0.81 11.38
N ALA A 63 9.85 1.38 12.39
CA ALA A 63 9.73 0.72 13.69
C ALA A 63 8.84 -0.52 13.61
N ILE A 64 7.74 -0.48 12.85
CA ILE A 64 6.84 -1.62 12.65
C ILE A 64 7.58 -2.79 11.99
N GLY A 65 8.30 -2.53 10.89
CA GLY A 65 9.10 -3.55 10.21
C GLY A 65 10.21 -4.13 11.09
N ASP A 66 10.88 -3.26 11.84
CA ASP A 66 11.97 -3.65 12.73
C ASP A 66 11.50 -4.53 13.91
N VAL A 67 10.32 -4.25 14.48
CA VAL A 67 9.70 -5.13 15.51
C VAL A 67 9.57 -6.56 14.96
N LEU A 68 9.05 -6.71 13.76
CA LEU A 68 8.85 -8.02 13.15
C LEU A 68 10.17 -8.70 12.78
N ALA A 69 11.13 -7.96 12.21
CA ALA A 69 12.43 -8.49 11.84
C ALA A 69 13.19 -9.03 13.06
N ARG A 70 13.21 -8.26 14.16
CA ARG A 70 13.80 -8.68 15.44
C ARG A 70 13.09 -9.89 16.05
N TYR A 71 11.76 -9.86 16.07
CA TYR A 71 10.95 -10.97 16.57
C TYR A 71 11.21 -12.27 15.80
N TRP A 72 11.19 -12.24 14.48
CA TRP A 72 11.48 -13.43 13.68
C TRP A 72 12.92 -13.95 13.87
N ARG A 73 13.89 -13.06 14.04
CA ARG A 73 15.27 -13.45 14.38
C ARG A 73 15.33 -14.20 15.72
N LEU A 74 14.67 -13.67 16.75
CA LEU A 74 14.56 -14.35 18.06
C LEU A 74 13.80 -15.68 17.97
N ARG A 75 12.86 -15.82 17.03
CA ARG A 75 12.16 -17.08 16.72
C ARG A 75 13.05 -18.10 15.99
N GLY A 76 14.27 -17.75 15.69
CA GLY A 76 15.26 -18.64 15.05
C GLY A 76 15.25 -18.64 13.53
N PHE A 77 14.51 -17.73 12.88
CA PHE A 77 14.56 -17.55 11.42
C PHE A 77 15.84 -16.83 10.98
N ASP A 78 16.27 -17.10 9.75
CA ASP A 78 17.22 -16.28 9.03
C ASP A 78 16.46 -15.14 8.37
N VAL A 79 16.76 -13.89 8.76
CA VAL A 79 15.95 -12.72 8.39
C VAL A 79 16.74 -11.81 7.45
N LEU A 80 16.23 -11.63 6.23
CA LEU A 80 16.65 -10.57 5.32
C LEU A 80 15.80 -9.32 5.57
N HIS A 81 16.45 -8.25 6.05
CA HIS A 81 15.86 -6.94 6.27
C HIS A 81 16.77 -5.88 5.65
N PRO A 82 16.67 -5.64 4.33
CA PRO A 82 17.58 -4.78 3.59
C PRO A 82 17.25 -3.30 3.73
N VAL A 83 18.17 -2.43 3.30
CA VAL A 83 18.03 -0.98 3.30
C VAL A 83 18.41 -0.38 1.96
N GLY A 84 17.71 0.67 1.53
CA GLY A 84 18.05 1.39 0.30
C GLY A 84 17.20 2.61 0.06
N TRP A 85 17.45 3.27 -1.08
CA TRP A 85 16.80 4.53 -1.42
C TRP A 85 16.33 4.53 -2.86
N ASP A 86 15.08 4.99 -3.04
CA ASP A 86 14.59 5.42 -4.35
C ASP A 86 15.17 6.81 -4.61
N SER A 87 16.30 6.85 -5.29
CA SER A 87 17.22 7.99 -5.27
C SER A 87 17.16 8.86 -6.52
N PHE A 88 16.40 8.48 -7.54
CA PHE A 88 16.01 9.36 -8.62
C PHE A 88 14.82 10.24 -8.23
N GLY A 89 14.54 11.29 -9.01
CA GLY A 89 13.32 12.07 -8.90
C GLY A 89 13.50 13.57 -8.78
N LEU A 90 12.38 14.25 -8.83
CA LEU A 90 12.24 15.69 -8.94
C LEU A 90 12.79 16.51 -7.75
N PRO A 91 12.69 16.07 -6.48
CA PRO A 91 13.21 16.86 -5.36
C PRO A 91 14.70 17.19 -5.47
N ALA A 92 15.51 16.22 -5.85
CA ALA A 92 16.94 16.40 -6.03
C ALA A 92 17.26 17.34 -7.20
N GLU A 93 16.53 17.21 -8.31
CA GLU A 93 16.68 18.09 -9.48
C GLU A 93 16.31 19.54 -9.14
N ASN A 94 15.20 19.76 -8.44
CA ASN A 94 14.79 21.10 -8.02
C ASN A 94 15.80 21.75 -7.04
N ALA A 95 16.37 20.95 -6.14
CA ALA A 95 17.43 21.42 -5.25
C ALA A 95 18.70 21.78 -6.05
N ALA A 96 19.10 20.97 -7.02
CA ALA A 96 20.25 21.23 -7.88
C ALA A 96 20.08 22.52 -8.70
N ILE A 97 18.89 22.76 -9.26
CA ILE A 97 18.58 24.02 -9.95
C ILE A 97 18.76 25.22 -9.01
N LYS A 98 18.20 25.11 -7.80
CA LYS A 98 18.26 26.18 -6.79
C LYS A 98 19.69 26.51 -6.32
N HIS A 99 20.52 25.48 -6.16
CA HIS A 99 21.88 25.61 -5.60
C HIS A 99 23.00 25.68 -6.64
N GLY A 100 22.66 25.52 -7.93
CA GLY A 100 23.68 25.54 -9.02
C GLY A 100 24.56 24.30 -9.03
N THR A 101 24.10 23.15 -8.53
CA THR A 101 24.86 21.90 -8.39
C THR A 101 24.34 20.79 -9.31
N HIS A 102 24.95 19.59 -9.23
CA HIS A 102 24.43 18.38 -9.85
C HIS A 102 23.45 17.67 -8.89
N PRO A 103 22.33 17.08 -9.36
CA PRO A 103 21.34 16.40 -8.49
C PRO A 103 21.93 15.28 -7.64
N ALA A 104 22.93 14.56 -8.11
CA ALA A 104 23.63 13.52 -7.35
C ALA A 104 24.19 14.05 -6.02
N GLU A 105 24.77 15.27 -6.00
CA GLU A 105 25.34 15.85 -4.79
C GLU A 105 24.29 15.98 -3.68
N TRP A 106 23.12 16.49 -4.01
CA TRP A 106 21.98 16.57 -3.09
C TRP A 106 21.48 15.18 -2.66
N THR A 107 21.34 14.26 -3.62
CA THR A 107 20.84 12.91 -3.39
C THR A 107 21.70 12.15 -2.40
N TYR A 108 23.01 12.05 -2.68
CA TYR A 108 23.92 11.25 -1.85
C TYR A 108 24.19 11.88 -0.49
N ASN A 109 24.21 13.20 -0.37
CA ASN A 109 24.28 13.88 0.92
C ASN A 109 23.05 13.57 1.81
N ASN A 110 21.84 13.53 1.23
CA ASN A 110 20.65 13.14 1.98
C ASN A 110 20.64 11.64 2.33
N ILE A 111 21.11 10.78 1.43
CA ILE A 111 21.27 9.35 1.70
C ILE A 111 22.19 9.13 2.91
N ASP A 112 23.35 9.82 2.95
CA ASP A 112 24.28 9.69 4.07
C ASP A 112 23.67 10.20 5.38
N THR A 113 22.93 11.31 5.33
CA THR A 113 22.19 11.84 6.47
C THR A 113 21.14 10.84 6.97
N GLN A 114 20.31 10.31 6.08
CA GLN A 114 19.28 9.32 6.44
C GLN A 114 19.90 8.01 6.92
N ALA A 115 21.01 7.56 6.33
CA ALA A 115 21.70 6.35 6.77
C ALA A 115 22.21 6.50 8.22
N ALA A 116 22.79 7.66 8.56
CA ALA A 116 23.17 7.95 9.94
C ALA A 116 21.96 7.99 10.88
N SER A 117 20.84 8.57 10.45
CA SER A 117 19.59 8.62 11.23
C SER A 117 18.97 7.24 11.39
N PHE A 118 18.98 6.35 10.38
CA PHE A 118 18.53 4.96 10.52
C PHE A 118 19.38 4.15 11.51
N LYS A 119 20.71 4.30 11.44
CA LYS A 119 21.62 3.68 12.41
C LYS A 119 21.32 4.16 13.83
N ARG A 120 21.17 5.49 13.99
CA ARG A 120 20.79 6.10 15.27
C ARG A 120 19.45 5.59 15.78
N TYR A 121 18.46 5.47 14.89
CA TYR A 121 17.11 4.97 15.20
C TYR A 121 17.07 3.46 15.49
N ALA A 122 18.20 2.79 15.40
CA ALA A 122 18.41 1.38 15.73
C ALA A 122 17.56 0.40 14.91
N VAL A 123 17.32 0.70 13.62
CA VAL A 123 16.66 -0.27 12.74
C VAL A 123 17.65 -1.41 12.44
N SER A 124 17.19 -2.66 12.57
CA SER A 124 18.01 -3.88 12.39
C SER A 124 18.18 -4.27 10.93
N PHE A 125 18.65 -3.32 10.12
CA PHE A 125 18.92 -3.55 8.71
C PHE A 125 20.18 -4.37 8.46
N ASP A 126 20.13 -5.21 7.45
CA ASP A 126 21.32 -5.79 6.83
C ASP A 126 21.97 -4.76 5.89
N TRP A 127 22.95 -4.02 6.41
CA TRP A 127 23.65 -2.96 5.66
C TRP A 127 24.49 -3.49 4.50
N SER A 128 24.79 -4.80 4.44
CA SER A 128 25.47 -5.43 3.31
C SER A 128 24.59 -5.53 2.08
N MET A 129 23.25 -5.45 2.27
CA MET A 129 22.25 -5.49 1.21
C MET A 129 21.78 -4.10 0.79
N ARG A 130 22.63 -3.06 0.98
CA ARG A 130 22.31 -1.67 0.64
C ARG A 130 22.32 -1.46 -0.87
N LEU A 131 21.32 -0.69 -1.38
CA LEU A 131 21.28 -0.23 -2.77
C LEU A 131 20.70 1.19 -2.91
N HIS A 132 20.99 1.84 -4.03
CA HIS A 132 20.40 3.10 -4.46
C HIS A 132 19.95 2.98 -5.92
N THR A 133 18.74 3.43 -6.24
CA THR A 133 18.23 3.27 -7.62
C THR A 133 18.96 4.14 -8.63
N SER A 134 19.62 5.22 -8.20
CA SER A 134 20.43 6.09 -9.06
C SER A 134 21.88 5.60 -9.29
N ASP A 135 22.29 4.51 -8.66
CA ASP A 135 23.59 3.91 -8.92
C ASP A 135 23.62 3.22 -10.29
N GLU A 136 24.72 3.37 -11.02
CA GLU A 136 24.88 2.75 -12.34
C GLU A 136 24.74 1.23 -12.32
N GLU A 137 25.17 0.58 -11.23
CA GLU A 137 25.02 -0.87 -11.01
C GLU A 137 23.55 -1.30 -10.82
N TYR A 138 22.65 -0.37 -10.43
CA TYR A 138 21.23 -0.61 -10.31
C TYR A 138 20.50 -0.27 -11.62
N TYR A 139 20.52 1.00 -12.07
CA TYR A 139 19.69 1.41 -13.20
C TYR A 139 20.13 0.82 -14.55
N ARG A 140 21.36 0.30 -14.67
CA ARG A 140 21.74 -0.54 -15.79
C ARG A 140 20.73 -1.66 -16.02
N TRP A 141 20.28 -2.26 -14.93
CA TRP A 141 19.34 -3.38 -15.00
C TRP A 141 17.90 -2.94 -15.20
N THR A 142 17.50 -1.76 -14.69
CA THR A 142 16.23 -1.14 -15.08
C THR A 142 16.16 -0.93 -16.60
N GLN A 143 17.24 -0.44 -17.20
CA GLN A 143 17.34 -0.27 -18.65
C GLN A 143 17.32 -1.61 -19.40
N TRP A 144 18.02 -2.61 -18.89
CA TRP A 144 18.00 -3.95 -19.45
C TRP A 144 16.58 -4.56 -19.40
N LEU A 145 15.86 -4.42 -18.30
CA LEU A 145 14.47 -4.88 -18.18
C LEU A 145 13.57 -4.14 -19.16
N PHE A 146 13.73 -2.83 -19.32
CA PHE A 146 13.00 -2.08 -20.34
C PHE A 146 13.22 -2.66 -21.74
N ASN A 147 14.46 -3.00 -22.11
CA ASN A 147 14.76 -3.63 -23.40
C ASN A 147 14.05 -4.98 -23.56
N ARG A 148 13.99 -5.80 -22.51
CA ARG A 148 13.22 -7.09 -22.54
C ARG A 148 11.73 -6.85 -22.72
N PHE A 149 11.16 -5.84 -22.06
CA PHE A 149 9.75 -5.45 -22.26
C PHE A 149 9.50 -4.95 -23.68
N PHE A 150 10.43 -4.17 -24.22
CA PHE A 150 10.36 -3.69 -25.61
C PHE A 150 10.39 -4.85 -26.62
N GLU A 151 11.29 -5.81 -26.47
CA GLU A 151 11.39 -7.00 -27.29
C GLU A 151 10.12 -7.88 -27.28
N LYS A 152 9.41 -7.87 -26.14
CA LYS A 152 8.13 -8.56 -25.99
C LYS A 152 6.93 -7.75 -26.50
N GLY A 153 7.15 -6.53 -26.97
CA GLY A 153 6.08 -5.62 -27.39
C GLY A 153 5.29 -5.00 -26.23
N LEU A 154 5.76 -5.18 -24.99
CA LEU A 154 5.14 -4.60 -23.79
C LEU A 154 5.54 -3.14 -23.59
N ALA A 155 6.69 -2.70 -24.06
CA ALA A 155 7.07 -1.29 -24.14
C ALA A 155 6.85 -0.77 -25.56
N TYR A 156 6.15 0.34 -25.70
CA TYR A 156 5.86 0.95 -26.99
C TYR A 156 5.69 2.47 -26.88
N ARG A 157 5.78 3.16 -28.01
CA ARG A 157 5.67 4.62 -28.09
C ARG A 157 4.50 5.02 -28.95
N LYS A 158 3.74 6.03 -28.54
CA LYS A 158 2.64 6.61 -29.34
C LYS A 158 2.45 8.10 -29.06
N ASP A 159 1.87 8.80 -30.04
CA ASP A 159 1.33 10.15 -29.82
C ASP A 159 0.06 10.07 -28.99
N SER A 160 -0.01 10.82 -27.92
CA SER A 160 -1.16 10.83 -27.03
C SER A 160 -1.30 12.14 -26.27
N TRP A 161 -2.50 12.42 -25.81
CA TRP A 161 -2.77 13.48 -24.86
C TRP A 161 -2.34 13.02 -23.47
N ALA A 162 -1.18 13.50 -23.00
CA ALA A 162 -0.65 13.20 -21.69
C ALA A 162 -1.05 14.25 -20.65
N ASN A 163 -1.23 13.82 -19.40
CA ASN A 163 -1.37 14.72 -18.26
C ASN A 163 -0.08 15.51 -18.06
N TRP A 164 -0.17 16.81 -18.00
CA TRP A 164 0.97 17.71 -17.89
C TRP A 164 0.86 18.55 -16.63
N CYS A 165 1.88 18.49 -15.77
CA CYS A 165 2.03 19.39 -14.65
C CYS A 165 2.70 20.70 -15.12
N PRO A 166 2.00 21.85 -15.11
CA PRO A 166 2.59 23.11 -15.58
C PRO A 166 3.66 23.68 -14.62
N ASN A 167 3.60 23.31 -13.35
CA ASN A 167 4.57 23.73 -12.35
C ASN A 167 5.86 22.90 -12.44
N ASP A 168 5.75 21.58 -12.46
CA ASP A 168 6.91 20.68 -12.56
C ASP A 168 7.40 20.53 -14.00
N GLN A 169 6.64 21.00 -14.98
CA GLN A 169 6.90 20.93 -16.42
C GLN A 169 7.27 19.52 -16.90
N THR A 170 6.48 18.55 -16.49
CA THR A 170 6.63 17.13 -16.87
C THR A 170 5.29 16.45 -17.03
N VAL A 171 5.31 15.32 -17.71
CA VAL A 171 4.16 14.43 -17.85
C VAL A 171 3.94 13.65 -16.54
N LEU A 172 2.66 13.37 -16.27
CA LEU A 172 2.20 12.55 -15.14
C LEU A 172 1.47 11.31 -15.65
N ALA A 173 1.69 10.16 -15.00
CA ALA A 173 0.82 9.01 -15.17
C ALA A 173 -0.59 9.34 -14.64
N ASN A 174 -1.61 8.59 -15.07
CA ASN A 174 -2.99 8.81 -14.61
C ASN A 174 -3.12 8.67 -13.09
N GLU A 175 -2.38 7.74 -12.51
CA GLU A 175 -2.32 7.44 -11.10
C GLU A 175 -1.74 8.59 -10.25
N GLN A 176 -0.95 9.47 -10.88
CA GLN A 176 -0.32 10.64 -10.25
C GLN A 176 -1.19 11.90 -10.32
N VAL A 177 -2.41 11.78 -10.82
CA VAL A 177 -3.39 12.88 -10.85
C VAL A 177 -4.50 12.59 -9.87
N LYS A 178 -4.59 13.43 -8.81
CA LYS A 178 -5.62 13.34 -7.77
C LYS A 178 -6.50 14.58 -7.85
N ASP A 179 -7.79 14.40 -8.00
CA ASP A 179 -8.76 15.50 -8.09
C ASP A 179 -8.38 16.58 -9.14
N GLY A 180 -7.85 16.16 -10.31
CA GLY A 180 -7.39 17.06 -11.38
C GLY A 180 -6.09 17.80 -11.09
N CYS A 181 -5.46 17.53 -9.98
CA CYS A 181 -4.21 18.16 -9.55
C CYS A 181 -3.05 17.17 -9.54
N CYS A 182 -1.84 17.69 -9.72
CA CYS A 182 -0.61 16.94 -9.53
C CYS A 182 -0.51 16.48 -8.07
N GLU A 183 -0.37 15.19 -7.80
CA GLU A 183 -0.26 14.63 -6.46
C GLU A 183 0.91 15.21 -5.65
N ARG A 184 1.94 15.70 -6.34
CA ARG A 184 3.18 16.20 -5.74
C ARG A 184 3.12 17.68 -5.38
N CYS A 185 2.69 18.52 -6.32
CA CYS A 185 2.77 19.98 -6.16
C CYS A 185 1.41 20.68 -6.07
N GLY A 186 0.30 19.95 -6.23
CA GLY A 186 -1.06 20.48 -6.16
C GLY A 186 -1.47 21.38 -7.33
N ALA A 187 -0.62 21.55 -8.35
CA ALA A 187 -0.96 22.36 -9.54
C ALA A 187 -2.05 21.67 -10.36
N VAL A 188 -2.99 22.45 -10.90
CA VAL A 188 -4.02 21.93 -11.82
C VAL A 188 -3.35 21.36 -13.05
N VAL A 189 -3.65 20.11 -13.35
CA VAL A 189 -3.07 19.36 -14.48
C VAL A 189 -3.74 19.82 -15.78
N THR A 190 -2.91 19.98 -16.82
CA THR A 190 -3.37 20.28 -18.18
C THR A 190 -3.08 19.09 -19.10
N LYS A 191 -3.58 19.14 -20.34
CA LYS A 191 -3.28 18.11 -21.35
C LYS A 191 -2.31 18.65 -22.40
N ARG A 192 -1.33 17.81 -22.78
CA ARG A 192 -0.44 18.08 -23.92
C ARG A 192 -0.36 16.86 -24.83
N GLN A 193 -0.35 17.11 -26.12
CA GLN A 193 -0.10 16.06 -27.11
C GLN A 193 1.40 15.87 -27.26
N LEU A 194 1.87 14.68 -26.91
CA LEU A 194 3.29 14.31 -26.90
C LEU A 194 3.44 12.86 -27.35
N ASN A 195 4.60 12.55 -27.97
CA ASN A 195 4.97 11.17 -28.28
C ASN A 195 5.67 10.56 -27.06
N GLN A 196 5.06 9.53 -26.46
CA GLN A 196 5.43 9.05 -25.13
C GLN A 196 5.55 7.53 -25.09
N TRP A 197 6.40 7.03 -24.19
CA TRP A 197 6.56 5.61 -23.89
C TRP A 197 5.53 5.11 -22.88
N TYR A 198 5.07 3.88 -23.12
CA TYR A 198 4.09 3.18 -22.29
C TYR A 198 4.52 1.73 -22.04
N PHE A 199 4.13 1.19 -20.87
CA PHE A 199 4.04 -0.25 -20.68
C PHE A 199 2.59 -0.72 -20.82
N ARG A 200 2.40 -1.87 -21.53
CA ARG A 200 1.08 -2.51 -21.73
C ARG A 200 0.63 -3.26 -20.47
N ILE A 201 0.42 -2.56 -19.38
CA ILE A 201 -0.14 -3.13 -18.16
C ILE A 201 -1.56 -3.67 -18.40
N THR A 202 -2.27 -3.13 -19.40
CA THR A 202 -3.62 -3.59 -19.76
C THR A 202 -3.66 -5.02 -20.25
N ASP A 203 -2.60 -5.53 -20.87
CA ASP A 203 -2.49 -6.94 -21.28
C ASP A 203 -2.49 -7.90 -20.09
N TYR A 204 -2.20 -7.40 -18.89
CA TYR A 204 -2.19 -8.14 -17.65
C TYR A 204 -3.42 -7.86 -16.76
N ALA A 205 -4.37 -7.02 -17.19
CA ALA A 205 -5.49 -6.57 -16.37
C ALA A 205 -6.31 -7.74 -15.78
N GLN A 206 -6.67 -8.74 -16.59
CA GLN A 206 -7.41 -9.91 -16.10
C GLN A 206 -6.58 -10.73 -15.12
N ARG A 207 -5.30 -10.99 -15.45
CA ARG A 207 -4.41 -11.76 -14.59
C ARG A 207 -4.13 -11.08 -13.26
N LEU A 208 -4.05 -9.74 -13.24
CA LEU A 208 -3.96 -8.95 -12.00
C LEU A 208 -5.19 -9.15 -11.10
N LEU A 209 -6.38 -9.34 -11.68
CA LEU A 209 -7.60 -9.66 -10.93
C LEU A 209 -7.64 -11.11 -10.46
N ASP A 210 -7.36 -12.05 -11.36
CA ASP A 210 -7.44 -13.49 -11.07
C ASP A 210 -6.48 -13.91 -9.96
N ASP A 211 -5.25 -13.38 -10.00
CA ASP A 211 -4.21 -13.69 -9.01
C ASP A 211 -4.46 -13.03 -7.64
N MET A 212 -5.44 -12.14 -7.51
CA MET A 212 -5.81 -11.58 -6.18
C MET A 212 -6.19 -12.66 -5.18
N GLY A 213 -6.71 -13.80 -5.64
CA GLY A 213 -7.00 -14.94 -4.77
C GLY A 213 -5.80 -15.47 -3.99
N GLN A 214 -4.56 -15.25 -4.45
CA GLN A 214 -3.33 -15.65 -3.76
C GLN A 214 -3.00 -14.75 -2.55
N ILE A 215 -3.46 -13.49 -2.58
CA ILE A 215 -3.16 -12.45 -1.59
C ILE A 215 -4.39 -12.05 -0.75
N GLU A 216 -5.56 -12.58 -1.05
CA GLU A 216 -6.80 -12.38 -0.30
C GLU A 216 -6.65 -12.92 1.14
N GLY A 217 -7.12 -12.13 2.13
CA GLY A 217 -6.92 -12.43 3.55
C GLY A 217 -5.50 -12.21 4.08
N LYS A 218 -4.54 -11.81 3.22
CA LYS A 218 -3.14 -11.52 3.57
C LYS A 218 -2.77 -10.07 3.31
N TRP A 219 -3.50 -9.42 2.42
CA TRP A 219 -3.43 -7.99 2.14
C TRP A 219 -4.67 -7.30 2.68
N PRO A 220 -4.61 -6.02 3.05
CA PRO A 220 -5.78 -5.26 3.49
C PRO A 220 -6.86 -5.23 2.40
N ASP A 221 -8.11 -5.53 2.77
CA ASP A 221 -9.26 -5.53 1.85
C ASP A 221 -9.44 -4.19 1.12
N ARG A 222 -9.07 -3.09 1.79
CA ARG A 222 -9.08 -1.75 1.21
C ARG A 222 -8.18 -1.67 -0.02
N VAL A 223 -6.95 -2.19 0.04
CA VAL A 223 -6.01 -2.18 -1.08
C VAL A 223 -6.54 -3.00 -2.24
N LEU A 224 -7.05 -4.22 -1.97
CA LEU A 224 -7.61 -5.09 -2.99
C LEU A 224 -8.83 -4.45 -3.67
N SER A 225 -9.69 -3.80 -2.90
CA SER A 225 -10.85 -3.07 -3.41
C SER A 225 -10.42 -1.87 -4.27
N MET A 226 -9.41 -1.10 -3.85
CA MET A 226 -8.86 -0.01 -4.64
C MET A 226 -8.30 -0.50 -5.98
N GLN A 227 -7.56 -1.60 -5.99
CA GLN A 227 -7.02 -2.19 -7.23
C GLN A 227 -8.11 -2.74 -8.13
N ARG A 228 -9.10 -3.48 -7.60
CA ARG A 228 -10.27 -3.96 -8.38
C ARG A 228 -11.00 -2.81 -9.05
N ASN A 229 -11.27 -1.75 -8.29
CA ASN A 229 -11.94 -0.56 -8.80
C ASN A 229 -11.08 0.19 -9.83
N TRP A 230 -9.77 0.25 -9.64
CA TRP A 230 -8.86 0.91 -10.58
C TRP A 230 -8.76 0.14 -11.90
N ILE A 231 -8.60 -1.17 -11.85
CA ILE A 231 -8.60 -2.04 -13.03
C ILE A 231 -9.97 -1.95 -13.72
N GLY A 232 -11.06 -1.93 -12.97
CA GLY A 232 -12.40 -1.61 -13.46
C GLY A 232 -12.85 -2.52 -14.58
N ARG A 233 -12.82 -3.85 -14.35
CA ARG A 233 -13.31 -4.85 -15.29
C ARG A 233 -14.82 -4.70 -15.51
N SER A 234 -15.23 -4.62 -16.75
CA SER A 234 -16.63 -4.50 -17.15
C SER A 234 -16.95 -5.54 -18.21
N GLU A 235 -17.97 -6.33 -17.96
CA GLU A 235 -18.55 -7.26 -18.95
C GLU A 235 -19.65 -6.57 -19.72
N GLY A 236 -19.66 -6.73 -21.03
CA GLY A 236 -20.62 -6.09 -21.90
C GLY A 236 -20.57 -6.63 -23.32
N ALA A 237 -20.96 -5.78 -24.26
CA ALA A 237 -20.87 -6.10 -25.67
C ALA A 237 -20.35 -4.89 -26.48
N TYR A 238 -19.60 -5.17 -27.51
CA TYR A 238 -19.44 -4.25 -28.60
C TYR A 238 -20.66 -4.30 -29.52
N VAL A 239 -21.09 -3.13 -29.99
CA VAL A 239 -22.21 -2.97 -30.90
C VAL A 239 -21.80 -2.03 -32.03
N ASP A 240 -21.98 -2.43 -33.27
CA ASP A 240 -21.56 -1.67 -34.45
C ASP A 240 -22.75 -0.86 -35.01
N PHE A 241 -22.66 0.46 -34.93
CA PHE A 241 -23.63 1.40 -35.45
C PHE A 241 -23.13 1.94 -36.80
N THR A 242 -23.96 1.97 -37.79
CA THR A 242 -23.66 2.68 -39.05
C THR A 242 -24.06 4.15 -38.91
N ILE A 243 -23.19 5.06 -39.38
CA ILE A 243 -23.47 6.50 -39.41
C ILE A 243 -23.64 6.93 -40.87
N ASP A 244 -24.62 7.78 -41.12
CA ASP A 244 -24.87 8.28 -42.48
C ASP A 244 -23.67 9.04 -43.03
N GLY A 245 -23.23 8.67 -44.23
CA GLY A 245 -22.05 9.26 -44.86
C GLY A 245 -20.70 8.63 -44.50
N ARG A 246 -20.67 7.58 -43.67
CA ARG A 246 -19.47 6.84 -43.26
C ARG A 246 -19.54 5.39 -43.69
N GLU A 247 -18.49 4.86 -44.33
CA GLU A 247 -18.44 3.46 -44.78
C GLU A 247 -18.22 2.47 -43.63
N GLU A 248 -17.34 2.82 -42.66
CA GLU A 248 -17.05 1.97 -41.54
C GLU A 248 -18.01 2.21 -40.37
N PRO A 249 -18.54 1.15 -39.71
CA PRO A 249 -19.38 1.29 -38.54
C PRO A 249 -18.64 1.93 -37.37
N VAL A 250 -19.37 2.59 -36.48
CA VAL A 250 -18.85 3.05 -35.19
C VAL A 250 -19.11 2.00 -34.14
N ARG A 251 -18.08 1.43 -33.61
CA ARG A 251 -18.14 0.43 -32.54
C ARG A 251 -18.35 1.10 -31.20
N VAL A 252 -19.38 0.69 -30.47
CA VAL A 252 -19.74 1.20 -29.14
C VAL A 252 -19.67 0.07 -28.13
N PHE A 253 -19.08 0.33 -26.96
CA PHE A 253 -19.14 -0.59 -25.82
C PHE A 253 -20.33 -0.26 -24.92
N THR A 254 -21.07 -1.29 -24.51
CA THR A 254 -22.14 -1.14 -23.52
C THR A 254 -22.16 -2.32 -22.54
N THR A 255 -22.38 -2.06 -21.26
CA THR A 255 -22.70 -3.08 -20.24
C THR A 255 -24.18 -3.45 -20.22
N ARG A 256 -24.98 -2.72 -21.00
CA ARG A 256 -26.45 -2.83 -21.06
C ARG A 256 -26.94 -3.11 -22.48
N ALA A 257 -26.36 -4.16 -23.09
CA ALA A 257 -26.81 -4.61 -24.41
C ALA A 257 -28.31 -4.95 -24.44
N ASP A 258 -28.86 -5.41 -23.32
CA ASP A 258 -30.28 -5.68 -23.08
C ASP A 258 -31.21 -4.48 -23.35
N THR A 259 -30.69 -3.25 -23.22
CA THR A 259 -31.50 -2.02 -23.41
C THR A 259 -31.34 -1.37 -24.77
N LEU A 260 -30.68 -2.03 -25.73
CA LEU A 260 -30.31 -1.47 -27.05
C LEU A 260 -31.53 -0.98 -27.83
N TYR A 261 -32.69 -1.61 -27.69
CA TYR A 261 -33.95 -1.14 -28.30
C TYR A 261 -34.41 0.23 -27.79
N GLY A 262 -33.98 0.63 -26.59
CA GLY A 262 -34.27 1.94 -25.99
C GLY A 262 -33.24 3.02 -26.26
N ALA A 263 -32.23 2.72 -27.09
CA ALA A 263 -31.26 3.73 -27.50
C ALA A 263 -31.89 4.73 -28.46
N THR A 264 -31.94 6.00 -28.06
CA THR A 264 -32.59 7.08 -28.80
C THR A 264 -31.65 8.18 -29.30
N PHE A 265 -30.39 8.16 -28.87
CA PHE A 265 -29.33 8.99 -29.45
C PHE A 265 -27.95 8.35 -29.19
N MET A 266 -26.97 8.80 -29.93
CA MET A 266 -25.56 8.45 -29.74
C MET A 266 -24.80 9.69 -29.31
N VAL A 267 -23.82 9.50 -28.41
CA VAL A 267 -22.94 10.60 -27.98
C VAL A 267 -21.50 10.23 -28.26
N VAL A 268 -20.75 11.16 -28.81
CA VAL A 268 -19.32 11.04 -29.08
C VAL A 268 -18.53 12.08 -28.30
N ALA A 269 -17.29 11.78 -27.99
CA ALA A 269 -16.40 12.71 -27.30
C ALA A 269 -16.08 13.90 -28.25
N PRO A 270 -16.29 15.16 -27.82
CA PRO A 270 -16.04 16.33 -28.68
C PRO A 270 -14.58 16.44 -29.14
N ASP A 271 -13.63 15.97 -28.34
CA ASP A 271 -12.20 16.00 -28.59
C ASP A 271 -11.69 14.75 -29.32
N SER A 272 -12.57 13.85 -29.78
CA SER A 272 -12.22 12.67 -30.57
C SER A 272 -12.01 13.00 -32.05
N ALA A 273 -11.17 12.16 -32.71
CA ALA A 273 -11.02 12.22 -34.18
C ALA A 273 -12.35 11.88 -34.88
N LEU A 274 -13.14 10.97 -34.30
CA LEU A 274 -14.46 10.57 -34.82
C LEU A 274 -15.41 11.77 -34.91
N ALA A 275 -15.52 12.58 -33.85
CA ALA A 275 -16.42 13.76 -33.87
C ALA A 275 -16.04 14.76 -34.96
N GLN A 276 -14.74 14.97 -35.19
CA GLN A 276 -14.23 15.85 -36.24
C GLN A 276 -14.46 15.29 -37.65
N GLU A 277 -14.41 13.97 -37.80
CA GLU A 277 -14.65 13.27 -39.06
C GLU A 277 -16.12 13.32 -39.47
N ILE A 278 -17.05 13.04 -38.54
CA ILE A 278 -18.46 12.82 -38.86
C ILE A 278 -19.34 14.10 -38.81
N VAL A 279 -18.84 15.18 -38.19
CA VAL A 279 -19.63 16.42 -38.10
C VAL A 279 -19.96 16.95 -39.50
N SER A 280 -21.27 17.25 -39.75
CA SER A 280 -21.69 17.82 -40.99
C SER A 280 -21.16 19.24 -41.18
N ASP A 281 -21.06 19.71 -42.46
CA ASP A 281 -20.59 21.06 -42.75
C ASP A 281 -21.50 22.13 -42.11
N GLU A 282 -22.79 21.86 -42.01
CA GLU A 282 -23.79 22.76 -41.39
C GLU A 282 -23.59 22.87 -39.86
N ALA A 283 -23.30 21.76 -39.16
CA ALA A 283 -23.10 21.72 -37.69
C ALA A 283 -21.68 22.11 -37.27
N ARG A 284 -20.74 22.16 -38.21
CA ARG A 284 -19.31 22.38 -37.91
C ARG A 284 -19.01 23.67 -37.13
N PRO A 285 -19.59 24.84 -37.43
CA PRO A 285 -19.31 26.07 -36.69
C PRO A 285 -19.69 25.97 -35.22
N ASP A 286 -20.86 25.39 -34.91
CA ASP A 286 -21.35 25.22 -33.55
C ASP A 286 -20.53 24.16 -32.80
N PHE A 287 -20.14 23.09 -33.49
CA PHE A 287 -19.25 22.06 -32.91
C PHE A 287 -17.87 22.63 -32.56
N GLU A 288 -17.24 23.42 -33.45
CA GLU A 288 -15.92 24.01 -33.16
C GLU A 288 -15.95 24.99 -31.98
N ALA A 289 -17.03 25.83 -31.90
CA ALA A 289 -17.23 26.69 -30.75
C ALA A 289 -17.37 25.88 -29.44
N TYR A 290 -18.19 24.83 -29.47
CA TYR A 290 -18.40 23.94 -28.33
C TYR A 290 -17.12 23.19 -27.92
N LEU A 291 -16.35 22.67 -28.87
CA LEU A 291 -15.06 22.02 -28.61
C LEU A 291 -14.07 22.98 -27.91
N GLY A 292 -14.09 24.27 -28.29
CA GLY A 292 -13.30 25.31 -27.64
C GLY A 292 -13.66 25.52 -26.16
N GLU A 293 -14.94 25.32 -25.80
CA GLU A 293 -15.39 25.40 -24.40
C GLU A 293 -15.05 24.12 -23.61
N VAL A 294 -15.28 22.96 -24.21
CA VAL A 294 -14.97 21.67 -23.56
C VAL A 294 -13.50 21.53 -23.25
N LYS A 295 -12.60 22.02 -24.10
CA LYS A 295 -11.16 22.03 -23.87
C LYS A 295 -10.72 22.82 -22.61
N LYS A 296 -11.56 23.69 -22.08
CA LYS A 296 -11.30 24.49 -20.88
C LYS A 296 -11.70 23.74 -19.61
N LYS A 297 -12.54 22.70 -19.72
CA LYS A 297 -13.01 21.88 -18.59
C LYS A 297 -12.03 20.75 -18.27
N SER A 298 -11.81 20.48 -16.99
CA SER A 298 -11.06 19.30 -16.56
C SER A 298 -11.87 18.00 -16.76
N GLU A 299 -11.20 16.87 -16.85
CA GLU A 299 -11.88 15.56 -16.93
C GLU A 299 -12.78 15.29 -15.73
N ILE A 300 -12.43 15.78 -14.55
CA ILE A 300 -13.22 15.64 -13.33
C ILE A 300 -14.53 16.42 -13.45
N GLU A 301 -14.48 17.66 -13.90
CA GLU A 301 -15.69 18.44 -14.15
C GLU A 301 -16.58 17.75 -15.19
N ARG A 302 -16.02 17.21 -16.25
CA ARG A 302 -16.75 16.47 -17.29
C ARG A 302 -17.41 15.21 -16.75
N GLN A 303 -16.79 14.48 -15.80
CA GLN A 303 -17.31 13.24 -15.20
C GLN A 303 -18.19 13.46 -13.97
N SER A 304 -18.14 14.64 -13.34
CA SER A 304 -18.91 14.95 -12.13
C SER A 304 -20.40 14.83 -12.38
N THR A 305 -21.10 14.19 -11.47
CA THR A 305 -22.59 14.10 -11.48
C THR A 305 -23.26 15.40 -11.03
N GLU A 306 -22.51 16.32 -10.45
CA GLU A 306 -23.02 17.61 -9.95
C GLU A 306 -23.13 18.68 -11.04
N TYR A 307 -22.44 18.50 -12.16
CA TYR A 307 -22.47 19.44 -13.28
C TYR A 307 -23.49 19.04 -14.35
N GLU A 308 -24.24 20.02 -14.80
CA GLU A 308 -25.19 19.86 -15.89
C GLU A 308 -24.46 19.42 -17.17
N LYS A 309 -24.92 18.32 -17.77
CA LYS A 309 -24.35 17.81 -19.02
C LYS A 309 -24.77 18.67 -20.23
N THR A 310 -23.78 18.90 -21.09
CA THR A 310 -23.98 19.72 -22.28
C THR A 310 -23.56 19.00 -23.56
N GLY A 311 -24.11 19.40 -24.68
CA GLY A 311 -23.76 18.84 -25.98
C GLY A 311 -24.30 19.66 -27.15
N VAL A 312 -23.77 19.35 -28.34
CA VAL A 312 -24.24 19.92 -29.63
C VAL A 312 -24.49 18.79 -30.61
N PRO A 313 -25.53 18.89 -31.46
CA PRO A 313 -25.78 17.89 -32.50
C PRO A 313 -24.70 17.99 -33.59
N LEU A 314 -24.29 16.85 -34.13
CA LEU A 314 -23.30 16.78 -35.20
C LEU A 314 -23.91 16.84 -36.62
N GLY A 315 -25.24 16.91 -36.72
CA GLY A 315 -25.95 17.00 -37.98
C GLY A 315 -25.93 15.70 -38.80
N VAL A 316 -25.66 14.56 -38.12
CA VAL A 316 -25.68 13.21 -38.70
C VAL A 316 -26.50 12.26 -37.84
N GLU A 317 -26.95 11.16 -38.44
CA GLU A 317 -27.72 10.11 -37.76
C GLU A 317 -26.97 8.79 -37.77
N ALA A 318 -27.09 8.05 -36.66
CA ALA A 318 -26.65 6.67 -36.55
C ALA A 318 -27.86 5.74 -36.71
N THR A 319 -27.65 4.54 -37.27
CA THR A 319 -28.68 3.52 -37.38
C THR A 319 -28.52 2.54 -36.24
N ASN A 320 -29.54 2.39 -35.41
CA ASN A 320 -29.59 1.38 -34.36
C ASN A 320 -29.65 -0.03 -35.01
N PRO A 321 -28.67 -0.91 -34.79
CA PRO A 321 -28.54 -2.15 -35.55
C PRO A 321 -29.61 -3.20 -35.23
N VAL A 322 -30.35 -3.08 -34.08
CA VAL A 322 -31.37 -4.09 -33.68
C VAL A 322 -32.78 -3.78 -34.25
N ASN A 323 -33.13 -2.51 -34.48
CA ASN A 323 -34.46 -2.12 -34.94
C ASN A 323 -34.43 -1.24 -36.20
N GLY A 324 -33.28 -0.87 -36.72
CA GLY A 324 -33.11 -0.01 -37.89
C GLY A 324 -33.50 1.47 -37.68
N ALA A 325 -33.78 1.87 -36.44
CA ALA A 325 -34.16 3.24 -36.14
C ALA A 325 -32.98 4.23 -36.37
N LYS A 326 -33.27 5.36 -36.97
CA LYS A 326 -32.34 6.49 -37.07
C LYS A 326 -32.33 7.25 -35.77
N ILE A 327 -31.17 7.46 -35.19
CA ILE A 327 -30.95 8.20 -33.96
C ILE A 327 -29.93 9.32 -34.16
N PRO A 328 -30.13 10.53 -33.61
CA PRO A 328 -29.23 11.66 -33.77
C PRO A 328 -27.90 11.40 -33.06
N VAL A 329 -26.80 11.89 -33.65
CA VAL A 329 -25.46 11.84 -33.08
C VAL A 329 -25.09 13.20 -32.49
N TRP A 330 -24.67 13.24 -31.24
CA TRP A 330 -24.31 14.43 -30.49
C TRP A 330 -22.84 14.39 -30.06
N ALA A 331 -22.18 15.53 -29.97
CA ALA A 331 -20.96 15.70 -29.24
C ALA A 331 -21.29 16.12 -27.80
N GLY A 332 -20.89 15.38 -26.79
CA GLY A 332 -21.25 15.62 -25.38
C GLY A 332 -20.04 15.69 -24.47
N ASP A 333 -20.01 16.69 -23.56
CA ASP A 333 -18.87 16.93 -22.66
C ASP A 333 -18.60 15.83 -21.63
N TYR A 334 -19.56 14.96 -21.37
CA TYR A 334 -19.48 13.84 -20.43
C TYR A 334 -18.91 12.53 -21.03
N VAL A 335 -18.50 12.57 -22.31
CA VAL A 335 -17.81 11.48 -22.99
C VAL A 335 -16.34 11.83 -23.14
N LEU A 336 -15.47 10.86 -22.80
CA LEU A 336 -14.02 11.01 -22.94
C LEU A 336 -13.51 10.28 -24.17
N ALA A 337 -12.64 10.92 -24.96
CA ALA A 337 -12.07 10.32 -26.17
C ALA A 337 -11.22 9.06 -25.89
N ASP A 338 -10.60 9.01 -24.72
CA ASP A 338 -9.70 7.93 -24.30
C ASP A 338 -10.42 6.80 -23.54
N TYR A 339 -11.74 6.85 -23.38
CA TYR A 339 -12.51 5.82 -22.70
C TYR A 339 -13.33 4.99 -23.69
N GLY A 340 -13.08 3.69 -23.74
CA GLY A 340 -13.73 2.80 -24.71
C GLY A 340 -13.40 3.20 -26.15
N THR A 341 -14.44 3.38 -26.97
CA THR A 341 -14.32 3.82 -28.36
C THR A 341 -14.49 5.33 -28.53
N GLY A 342 -14.64 6.09 -27.46
CA GLY A 342 -14.95 7.51 -27.49
C GLY A 342 -16.39 7.83 -27.94
N ALA A 343 -17.24 6.81 -28.03
CA ALA A 343 -18.65 6.91 -28.39
C ALA A 343 -19.47 5.95 -27.52
N PHE A 344 -20.71 6.30 -27.20
CA PHE A 344 -21.65 5.41 -26.54
C PHE A 344 -23.09 5.62 -27.01
N MET A 345 -23.91 4.58 -26.85
CA MET A 345 -25.36 4.67 -27.05
C MET A 345 -26.02 5.21 -25.79
N ALA A 346 -26.95 6.11 -25.93
CA ALA A 346 -27.68 6.68 -24.81
C ALA A 346 -29.10 6.06 -24.69
N VAL A 347 -29.44 5.64 -23.46
CA VAL A 347 -30.70 4.98 -23.15
C VAL A 347 -31.44 5.77 -22.06
N PRO A 348 -32.14 6.87 -22.41
CA PRO A 348 -32.70 7.82 -21.44
C PRO A 348 -33.66 7.19 -20.41
N ALA A 349 -34.39 6.15 -20.79
CA ALA A 349 -35.33 5.52 -19.84
C ALA A 349 -34.62 4.80 -18.67
N HIS A 350 -33.36 4.39 -18.84
CA HIS A 350 -32.64 3.51 -17.93
C HIS A 350 -31.28 4.02 -17.46
N ASP A 351 -30.90 5.26 -17.84
CA ASP A 351 -29.73 5.99 -17.33
C ASP A 351 -30.14 7.45 -17.03
N GLN A 352 -29.89 7.90 -15.79
CA GLN A 352 -30.32 9.23 -15.37
C GLN A 352 -29.63 10.36 -16.13
N ARG A 353 -28.35 10.19 -16.46
CA ARG A 353 -27.58 11.21 -17.21
C ARG A 353 -28.12 11.38 -18.63
N ASP A 354 -28.47 10.26 -19.24
CA ASP A 354 -29.08 10.24 -20.57
C ASP A 354 -30.48 10.82 -20.53
N LEU A 355 -31.26 10.57 -19.46
CA LEU A 355 -32.58 11.12 -19.27
C LEU A 355 -32.56 12.67 -19.13
N ASP A 356 -31.66 13.17 -18.29
CA ASP A 356 -31.49 14.59 -18.06
C ASP A 356 -31.09 15.31 -19.37
N PHE A 357 -30.15 14.71 -20.12
CA PHE A 357 -29.74 15.20 -21.43
C PHE A 357 -30.91 15.19 -22.45
N ALA A 358 -31.61 14.06 -22.55
CA ALA A 358 -32.72 13.88 -23.46
C ALA A 358 -33.85 14.90 -23.19
N ARG A 359 -34.19 15.12 -21.92
CA ARG A 359 -35.20 16.11 -21.51
C ARG A 359 -34.78 17.55 -21.85
N LYS A 360 -33.51 17.87 -21.65
CA LYS A 360 -32.98 19.21 -21.98
C LYS A 360 -33.05 19.51 -23.46
N TYR A 361 -32.76 18.55 -24.30
CA TYR A 361 -32.66 18.73 -25.74
C TYR A 361 -33.89 18.21 -26.51
N GLY A 362 -34.94 17.73 -25.83
CA GLY A 362 -36.17 17.27 -26.46
C GLY A 362 -36.02 15.99 -27.26
N ILE A 363 -35.12 15.08 -26.81
CA ILE A 363 -34.90 13.75 -27.42
C ILE A 363 -35.88 12.74 -26.85
N ASP A 364 -36.35 11.80 -27.66
CA ASP A 364 -37.31 10.78 -27.27
C ASP A 364 -36.78 9.86 -26.16
N VAL A 365 -37.69 9.43 -25.30
CA VAL A 365 -37.42 8.48 -24.20
C VAL A 365 -38.26 7.23 -24.39
N ILE A 366 -37.63 6.08 -24.59
CA ILE A 366 -38.31 4.80 -24.84
C ILE A 366 -38.04 3.82 -23.68
N PRO A 367 -39.00 3.59 -22.79
CA PRO A 367 -38.86 2.55 -21.75
C PRO A 367 -38.89 1.15 -22.37
N VAL A 368 -37.87 0.36 -22.07
CA VAL A 368 -37.71 -1.02 -22.57
C VAL A 368 -37.73 -2.06 -21.46
N ILE A 369 -37.84 -1.64 -20.21
CA ILE A 369 -38.04 -2.49 -19.03
C ILE A 369 -39.16 -1.92 -18.20
N ASP A 370 -40.16 -2.74 -17.91
CA ASP A 370 -41.24 -2.44 -16.94
C ASP A 370 -40.76 -2.87 -15.55
N THR A 371 -40.26 -1.91 -14.78
CA THR A 371 -39.80 -2.14 -13.40
C THR A 371 -40.91 -2.03 -12.35
N GLY A 372 -42.15 -1.66 -12.78
CA GLY A 372 -43.23 -1.30 -11.89
C GLY A 372 -43.11 0.07 -11.23
N GLU A 373 -42.07 0.82 -11.56
CA GLU A 373 -41.85 2.22 -11.13
C GLU A 373 -42.59 3.21 -12.05
N ALA A 374 -42.63 4.50 -11.64
CA ALA A 374 -43.27 5.53 -12.45
C ALA A 374 -42.54 5.75 -13.78
N ASP A 375 -43.30 5.97 -14.85
CA ASP A 375 -42.74 6.18 -16.19
C ASP A 375 -41.67 7.31 -16.20
N PRO A 376 -40.43 7.07 -16.70
CA PRO A 376 -39.34 8.03 -16.74
C PRO A 376 -39.69 9.32 -17.53
N ARG A 377 -40.62 9.19 -18.50
CA ARG A 377 -41.09 10.35 -19.33
C ARG A 377 -41.89 11.34 -18.45
N GLU A 378 -42.60 10.85 -17.44
CA GLU A 378 -43.43 11.67 -16.56
C GLU A 378 -42.68 12.04 -15.28
N SER A 379 -42.07 11.06 -14.61
CA SER A 379 -41.35 11.23 -13.35
C SER A 379 -40.08 12.05 -13.44
N GLY A 380 -39.38 11.98 -14.56
CA GLY A 380 -38.01 12.52 -14.70
C GLY A 380 -36.94 11.75 -13.97
N ILE A 381 -37.26 10.52 -13.53
CA ILE A 381 -36.35 9.61 -12.85
C ILE A 381 -36.19 8.35 -13.72
N ALA A 382 -34.95 8.02 -14.09
CA ALA A 382 -34.63 6.82 -14.86
C ALA A 382 -34.86 5.56 -14.02
N THR A 383 -35.43 4.53 -14.62
CA THR A 383 -35.69 3.25 -13.96
C THR A 383 -34.51 2.30 -14.19
N THR A 384 -33.77 1.94 -13.13
CA THR A 384 -32.56 1.09 -13.21
C THR A 384 -32.76 -0.33 -12.71
N GLY A 385 -33.94 -0.65 -12.16
CA GLY A 385 -34.33 -1.92 -11.58
C GLY A 385 -34.50 -3.06 -12.61
N ASP A 386 -34.66 -4.27 -12.09
CA ASP A 386 -35.08 -5.42 -12.89
C ASP A 386 -36.58 -5.36 -13.18
N GLY A 387 -37.01 -5.95 -14.29
CA GLY A 387 -38.43 -5.96 -14.69
C GLY A 387 -38.64 -6.76 -15.97
N ALA A 388 -39.92 -6.77 -16.45
CA ALA A 388 -40.24 -7.42 -17.69
C ALA A 388 -39.81 -6.54 -18.89
N TYR A 389 -39.10 -7.11 -19.85
CA TYR A 389 -38.74 -6.41 -21.09
C TYR A 389 -39.98 -6.14 -21.95
N GLN A 390 -40.06 -4.92 -22.47
CA GLN A 390 -41.12 -4.45 -23.36
C GLN A 390 -40.54 -3.57 -24.45
N ASN A 391 -41.21 -3.39 -25.55
CA ASN A 391 -40.70 -2.61 -26.70
C ASN A 391 -39.30 -3.06 -27.18
N SER A 392 -38.94 -4.29 -26.90
CA SER A 392 -37.57 -4.87 -27.07
C SER A 392 -37.56 -6.05 -28.05
N GLY A 393 -38.60 -6.18 -28.88
CA GLY A 393 -38.70 -7.17 -29.93
C GLY A 393 -38.61 -8.62 -29.41
N PHE A 394 -37.55 -9.34 -29.74
CA PHE A 394 -37.37 -10.73 -29.32
C PHE A 394 -37.04 -10.88 -27.81
N LEU A 395 -36.74 -9.78 -27.10
CA LEU A 395 -36.54 -9.78 -25.64
C LEU A 395 -37.87 -9.59 -24.87
N ASP A 396 -38.94 -9.21 -25.54
CA ASP A 396 -40.23 -8.91 -24.86
C ASP A 396 -40.72 -10.10 -24.01
N GLY A 397 -41.05 -9.80 -22.75
CA GLY A 397 -41.51 -10.79 -21.79
C GLY A 397 -40.40 -11.51 -21.01
N ILE A 398 -39.13 -11.32 -21.31
CA ILE A 398 -37.99 -11.76 -20.48
C ILE A 398 -38.06 -10.94 -19.17
N THR A 399 -37.77 -11.57 -18.05
CA THR A 399 -37.85 -10.92 -16.72
C THR A 399 -36.50 -10.85 -16.01
N THR A 400 -35.45 -11.44 -16.56
CA THR A 400 -34.09 -11.43 -16.00
C THR A 400 -33.12 -10.71 -16.91
N LYS A 401 -32.32 -9.79 -16.34
CA LYS A 401 -31.29 -9.04 -17.05
C LYS A 401 -30.23 -9.95 -17.69
N ALA A 402 -29.81 -10.99 -16.97
CA ALA A 402 -28.79 -11.92 -17.46
C ALA A 402 -29.23 -12.62 -18.75
N GLU A 403 -30.46 -13.15 -18.81
CA GLU A 403 -31.03 -13.79 -19.99
C GLU A 403 -31.18 -12.82 -21.17
N ALA A 404 -31.61 -11.60 -20.88
CA ALA A 404 -31.77 -10.59 -21.93
C ALA A 404 -30.41 -10.16 -22.54
N ILE A 405 -29.37 -10.01 -21.72
CA ILE A 405 -28.00 -9.72 -22.18
C ILE A 405 -27.48 -10.90 -23.03
N GLU A 406 -27.60 -12.13 -22.54
CA GLU A 406 -27.15 -13.32 -23.25
C GLU A 406 -27.80 -13.42 -24.64
N LYS A 407 -29.12 -13.34 -24.72
CA LYS A 407 -29.85 -13.40 -25.99
C LYS A 407 -29.50 -12.26 -26.94
N MET A 408 -29.29 -11.04 -26.40
CA MET A 408 -28.86 -9.91 -27.22
C MET A 408 -27.45 -10.13 -27.76
N CYS A 409 -26.53 -10.61 -26.95
CA CYS A 409 -25.17 -10.91 -27.38
C CYS A 409 -25.13 -12.02 -28.46
N GLU A 410 -25.96 -13.07 -28.33
CA GLU A 410 -26.13 -14.10 -29.38
C GLU A 410 -26.65 -13.48 -30.67
N PHE A 411 -27.70 -12.65 -30.62
CA PHE A 411 -28.28 -11.97 -31.77
C PHE A 411 -27.25 -11.08 -32.48
N LEU A 412 -26.49 -10.27 -31.71
CA LEU A 412 -25.44 -9.41 -32.27
C LEU A 412 -24.34 -10.20 -32.97
N GLY A 413 -23.89 -11.29 -32.36
CA GLY A 413 -22.90 -12.19 -32.94
C GLY A 413 -23.38 -12.89 -34.22
N ASP A 414 -24.62 -13.44 -34.21
CA ASP A 414 -25.22 -14.13 -35.36
C ASP A 414 -25.42 -13.19 -36.57
N LYS A 415 -25.65 -11.91 -36.31
CA LYS A 415 -25.79 -10.86 -37.35
C LYS A 415 -24.46 -10.26 -37.77
N GLY A 416 -23.36 -10.53 -37.05
CA GLY A 416 -22.07 -9.91 -37.31
C GLY A 416 -22.05 -8.38 -37.08
N ILE A 417 -22.88 -7.88 -36.14
CA ILE A 417 -23.06 -6.46 -35.82
C ILE A 417 -22.64 -6.16 -34.37
N GLY A 418 -21.97 -7.09 -33.70
CA GLY A 418 -21.45 -6.94 -32.35
C GLY A 418 -20.96 -8.26 -31.79
N GLU A 419 -20.38 -8.20 -30.61
CA GLU A 419 -19.84 -9.37 -29.92
C GLU A 419 -19.78 -9.12 -28.42
N PRO A 420 -19.97 -10.16 -27.57
CA PRO A 420 -19.71 -10.04 -26.14
C PRO A 420 -18.24 -9.73 -25.91
N THR A 421 -17.94 -8.88 -24.95
CA THR A 421 -16.57 -8.46 -24.67
C THR A 421 -16.36 -8.06 -23.22
N ILE A 422 -15.10 -8.06 -22.82
CA ILE A 422 -14.66 -7.56 -21.52
C ILE A 422 -13.77 -6.36 -21.78
N THR A 423 -14.05 -5.26 -21.10
CA THR A 423 -13.21 -4.05 -21.13
C THR A 423 -12.68 -3.73 -19.75
N TYR A 424 -11.64 -2.94 -19.70
CA TYR A 424 -11.00 -2.49 -18.47
C TYR A 424 -10.89 -0.97 -18.47
N ARG A 425 -11.10 -0.35 -17.30
CA ARG A 425 -10.85 1.08 -17.13
C ARG A 425 -9.37 1.39 -17.02
N LEU A 426 -8.57 0.41 -16.55
CA LEU A 426 -7.11 0.50 -16.51
C LEU A 426 -6.56 0.94 -17.87
N ARG A 427 -5.63 1.89 -17.84
CA ARG A 427 -4.91 2.35 -19.04
C ARG A 427 -3.45 1.91 -18.97
N ASP A 428 -2.77 1.86 -20.11
CA ASP A 428 -1.36 1.57 -20.16
C ASP A 428 -0.54 2.58 -19.35
N TRP A 429 0.50 2.10 -18.71
CA TRP A 429 1.33 2.88 -17.81
C TRP A 429 2.28 3.80 -18.60
N LEU A 430 2.08 5.11 -18.46
CA LEU A 430 2.89 6.15 -19.09
C LEU A 430 4.23 6.32 -18.38
N LEU A 431 5.32 6.00 -19.07
CA LEU A 431 6.68 5.98 -18.52
C LEU A 431 7.43 7.30 -18.68
N SER A 432 7.31 7.95 -19.83
CA SER A 432 8.11 9.11 -20.20
C SER A 432 8.01 10.27 -19.21
N ARG A 433 9.17 10.77 -18.78
CA ARG A 433 9.29 11.99 -17.97
C ARG A 433 10.29 12.93 -18.64
N GLN A 434 9.90 14.20 -18.80
CA GLN A 434 10.74 15.26 -19.38
C GLN A 434 11.59 15.88 -18.29
N ARG A 435 12.32 15.01 -17.57
CA ARG A 435 13.18 15.38 -16.44
C ARG A 435 14.59 14.80 -16.65
N PHE A 436 15.56 15.39 -15.95
CA PHE A 436 16.96 14.97 -16.03
C PHE A 436 17.29 13.84 -15.04
N TRP A 437 16.92 14.01 -13.75
CA TRP A 437 17.31 13.07 -12.69
C TRP A 437 16.36 11.88 -12.64
N GLY A 438 16.61 10.92 -13.51
CA GLY A 438 15.84 9.70 -13.69
C GLY A 438 16.61 8.69 -14.54
N CYS A 439 16.14 7.46 -14.58
CA CYS A 439 16.71 6.40 -15.43
C CYS A 439 16.48 6.73 -16.91
N PRO A 440 17.54 6.94 -17.72
CA PRO A 440 17.38 7.22 -19.16
C PRO A 440 16.72 6.05 -19.90
N ILE A 441 15.82 6.36 -20.83
CA ILE A 441 15.20 5.36 -21.70
C ILE A 441 16.28 4.85 -22.70
N PRO A 442 16.59 3.53 -22.74
CA PRO A 442 17.72 2.99 -23.49
C PRO A 442 17.40 2.75 -24.96
N ILE A 443 16.82 3.76 -25.63
CA ILE A 443 16.41 3.67 -27.05
C ILE A 443 17.19 4.69 -27.87
N ILE A 444 17.53 4.26 -29.09
CA ILE A 444 18.14 5.09 -30.15
C ILE A 444 17.14 5.23 -31.29
N HIS A 445 16.85 6.48 -31.65
CA HIS A 445 15.99 6.82 -32.77
C HIS A 445 16.80 6.93 -34.04
N CYS A 446 16.58 6.05 -34.98
CA CYS A 446 17.22 6.02 -36.29
C CYS A 446 16.21 6.23 -37.40
N ASP A 447 16.45 7.16 -38.33
CA ASP A 447 15.54 7.46 -39.45
C ASP A 447 15.28 6.23 -40.34
N THR A 448 16.27 5.34 -40.46
CA THR A 448 16.18 4.13 -41.29
C THR A 448 15.63 2.92 -40.53
N CYS A 449 16.03 2.74 -39.25
CA CYS A 449 15.73 1.53 -38.47
C CYS A 449 14.57 1.71 -37.47
N GLY A 450 14.07 2.95 -37.27
CA GLY A 450 13.09 3.28 -36.25
C GLY A 450 13.68 3.30 -34.85
N ASP A 451 12.91 2.84 -33.87
CA ASP A 451 13.32 2.74 -32.47
C ASP A 451 14.19 1.49 -32.27
N VAL A 452 15.42 1.68 -31.85
CA VAL A 452 16.43 0.61 -31.71
C VAL A 452 16.93 0.58 -30.26
N PRO A 453 16.81 -0.53 -29.53
CA PRO A 453 17.35 -0.67 -28.18
C PRO A 453 18.87 -0.51 -28.19
N VAL A 454 19.40 0.14 -27.15
CA VAL A 454 20.83 0.16 -26.87
C VAL A 454 21.29 -1.27 -26.56
N PRO A 455 22.36 -1.79 -27.20
CA PRO A 455 22.87 -3.13 -26.92
C PRO A 455 23.21 -3.34 -25.45
N ASP A 456 22.99 -4.55 -24.94
CA ASP A 456 23.15 -4.88 -23.52
C ASP A 456 24.59 -4.60 -23.01
N ASP A 457 25.61 -4.80 -23.85
CA ASP A 457 27.03 -4.53 -23.55
C ASP A 457 27.36 -3.03 -23.49
N GLN A 458 26.47 -2.18 -23.95
CA GLN A 458 26.58 -0.71 -23.90
C GLN A 458 25.76 -0.07 -22.78
N LEU A 459 25.05 -0.87 -22.01
CA LEU A 459 24.35 -0.39 -20.82
C LEU A 459 25.31 -0.25 -19.62
N PRO A 460 25.11 0.75 -18.74
CA PRO A 460 24.00 1.70 -18.75
C PRO A 460 24.24 2.89 -19.71
N VAL A 461 23.14 3.41 -20.26
CA VAL A 461 23.13 4.76 -20.83
C VAL A 461 23.22 5.74 -19.67
N LYS A 462 24.39 6.39 -19.50
CA LYS A 462 24.64 7.32 -18.39
C LYS A 462 24.10 8.69 -18.68
N LEU A 463 23.69 9.42 -17.64
CA LEU A 463 23.32 10.82 -17.74
C LEU A 463 24.55 11.70 -18.04
N PRO A 464 24.40 12.77 -18.85
CA PRO A 464 25.49 13.76 -19.05
C PRO A 464 25.65 14.63 -17.79
N ASP A 465 26.81 15.28 -17.63
CA ASP A 465 27.04 16.23 -16.53
C ASP A 465 26.37 17.58 -16.82
N LEU A 466 25.09 17.71 -16.44
CA LEU A 466 24.34 18.97 -16.49
C LEU A 466 24.12 19.50 -15.06
N ARG A 467 24.22 20.83 -14.89
CA ARG A 467 24.21 21.45 -13.56
C ARG A 467 23.35 22.73 -13.53
N GLY A 468 22.71 22.98 -12.38
CA GLY A 468 22.06 24.24 -12.07
C GLY A 468 21.07 24.69 -13.14
N ALA A 469 21.30 25.83 -13.78
CA ALA A 469 20.42 26.43 -14.77
C ALA A 469 20.22 25.58 -16.05
N GLU A 470 21.15 24.67 -16.36
CA GLU A 470 21.02 23.75 -17.50
C GLU A 470 19.88 22.73 -17.30
N LEU A 471 19.54 22.44 -16.03
CA LEU A 471 18.48 21.55 -15.64
C LEU A 471 17.10 22.24 -15.63
N ALA A 472 17.06 23.57 -15.72
CA ALA A 472 15.80 24.31 -15.60
C ALA A 472 14.81 23.91 -16.70
N PRO A 473 13.56 23.57 -16.34
CA PRO A 473 12.56 23.18 -17.32
C PRO A 473 12.27 24.33 -18.30
N LYS A 474 12.30 24.00 -19.62
CA LYS A 474 12.03 24.95 -20.72
C LYS A 474 10.89 24.44 -21.61
N GLY A 475 9.94 23.67 -21.02
CA GLY A 475 8.84 23.04 -21.77
C GLY A 475 9.21 21.77 -22.53
N LYS A 476 10.45 21.31 -22.41
CA LYS A 476 11.00 20.06 -22.95
C LYS A 476 12.02 19.47 -21.97
N SER A 477 12.37 18.20 -22.15
CA SER A 477 13.41 17.54 -21.34
C SER A 477 14.73 18.33 -21.41
N PRO A 478 15.46 18.48 -20.29
CA PRO A 478 16.83 19.01 -20.30
C PRO A 478 17.77 18.22 -21.22
N LEU A 479 17.56 16.91 -21.36
CA LEU A 479 18.31 16.04 -22.28
C LEU A 479 18.04 16.36 -23.76
N ALA A 480 16.94 17.05 -24.08
CA ALA A 480 16.64 17.58 -25.41
C ALA A 480 17.24 18.99 -25.64
N GLY A 481 17.90 19.58 -24.63
CA GLY A 481 18.56 20.89 -24.68
C GLY A 481 19.83 20.89 -25.53
N GLU A 482 20.34 22.08 -25.81
CA GLU A 482 21.61 22.23 -26.56
C GLU A 482 22.79 21.71 -25.76
N GLU A 483 22.74 21.86 -24.43
CA GLU A 483 23.76 21.44 -23.50
C GLU A 483 24.00 19.91 -23.55
N ALA A 484 22.97 19.12 -23.85
CA ALA A 484 23.06 17.67 -24.01
C ALA A 484 23.25 17.21 -25.46
N ARG A 485 23.49 18.11 -26.42
CA ARG A 485 23.55 17.81 -27.84
C ARG A 485 24.56 16.71 -28.20
N GLU A 486 25.75 16.77 -27.67
CA GLU A 486 26.81 15.77 -27.96
C GLU A 486 26.48 14.41 -27.34
N TRP A 487 25.85 14.39 -26.15
CA TRP A 487 25.36 13.16 -25.54
C TRP A 487 24.29 12.46 -26.39
N ARG A 488 23.40 13.22 -27.04
CA ARG A 488 22.34 12.65 -27.88
C ARG A 488 22.86 11.98 -29.14
N LYS A 489 23.93 12.50 -29.74
CA LYS A 489 24.44 12.00 -31.00
C LYS A 489 25.11 10.64 -30.85
N VAL A 490 24.62 9.67 -31.60
CA VAL A 490 25.15 8.30 -31.60
C VAL A 490 25.08 7.73 -33.01
N SER A 491 25.76 6.62 -33.23
CA SER A 491 25.55 5.79 -34.43
C SER A 491 24.52 4.72 -34.11
N CYS A 492 23.62 4.46 -35.05
CA CYS A 492 22.65 3.37 -34.92
C CYS A 492 23.38 2.02 -34.84
N PRO A 493 23.15 1.21 -33.78
CA PRO A 493 23.85 -0.08 -33.64
C PRO A 493 23.43 -1.13 -34.68
N ARG A 494 22.32 -0.89 -35.42
CA ARG A 494 21.81 -1.80 -36.44
C ARG A 494 22.36 -1.49 -37.84
N CYS A 495 22.39 -0.22 -38.25
CA CYS A 495 22.82 0.18 -39.60
C CYS A 495 24.09 1.05 -39.64
N GLY A 496 24.58 1.57 -38.51
CA GLY A 496 25.73 2.45 -38.43
C GLY A 496 25.52 3.93 -38.80
N GLU A 497 24.29 4.29 -39.25
CA GLU A 497 23.98 5.67 -39.60
C GLU A 497 23.87 6.57 -38.36
N ALA A 498 23.92 7.88 -38.58
CA ALA A 498 23.76 8.88 -37.54
C ALA A 498 22.34 8.77 -36.93
N ALA A 499 22.28 8.73 -35.62
CA ALA A 499 21.04 8.55 -34.87
C ALA A 499 21.08 9.38 -33.57
N GLN A 500 19.99 9.37 -32.83
CA GLN A 500 19.89 10.12 -31.57
C GLN A 500 19.37 9.22 -30.45
N ARG A 501 19.91 9.42 -29.24
CA ARG A 501 19.35 8.84 -28.03
C ARG A 501 17.97 9.42 -27.73
N ASP A 502 17.10 8.63 -27.09
CA ASP A 502 15.89 9.14 -26.47
C ASP A 502 16.27 10.19 -25.40
N THR A 503 15.41 11.17 -25.20
CA THR A 503 15.67 12.31 -24.31
C THR A 503 14.78 12.33 -23.07
N ASP A 504 13.90 11.34 -22.95
CA ASP A 504 13.08 11.17 -21.77
C ASP A 504 13.74 10.22 -20.76
N THR A 505 13.42 10.39 -19.50
CA THR A 505 13.73 9.45 -18.43
C THR A 505 12.48 8.67 -18.05
N MET A 506 12.66 7.53 -17.42
CA MET A 506 11.54 6.71 -16.95
C MET A 506 10.92 7.31 -15.69
N ASP A 507 9.63 7.04 -15.52
CA ASP A 507 8.96 7.19 -14.23
C ASP A 507 9.73 6.44 -13.14
N THR A 508 9.95 7.06 -11.98
CA THR A 508 10.71 6.46 -10.88
C THR A 508 10.08 5.17 -10.35
N PHE A 509 8.77 4.99 -10.55
CA PHE A 509 8.11 3.73 -10.20
C PHE A 509 8.59 2.53 -11.03
N VAL A 510 9.25 2.73 -12.16
CA VAL A 510 9.90 1.64 -12.91
C VAL A 510 11.05 1.05 -12.07
N ASP A 511 11.87 1.92 -11.47
CA ASP A 511 12.97 1.50 -10.60
C ASP A 511 12.45 0.76 -9.35
N SER A 512 11.37 1.25 -8.74
CA SER A 512 10.80 0.65 -7.53
C SER A 512 9.94 -0.61 -7.79
N SER A 513 9.68 -0.97 -9.06
CA SER A 513 8.82 -2.12 -9.38
C SER A 513 9.54 -3.49 -9.33
N TRP A 514 10.85 -3.53 -9.10
CA TRP A 514 11.63 -4.76 -9.07
C TRP A 514 12.74 -4.79 -7.99
N TYR A 515 12.94 -3.72 -7.23
CA TYR A 515 14.02 -3.55 -6.24
C TYR A 515 14.03 -4.63 -5.17
N PHE A 516 12.88 -5.15 -4.79
CA PHE A 516 12.73 -6.23 -3.82
C PHE A 516 13.38 -7.54 -4.28
N MET A 517 13.49 -7.77 -5.58
CA MET A 517 14.27 -8.88 -6.13
C MET A 517 15.77 -8.57 -6.13
N ARG A 518 16.13 -7.32 -6.43
CA ARG A 518 17.54 -6.87 -6.41
C ARG A 518 18.16 -6.98 -5.04
N TYR A 519 17.40 -6.69 -3.98
CA TYR A 519 17.88 -6.86 -2.60
C TYR A 519 18.35 -8.28 -2.25
N CYS A 520 17.87 -9.31 -2.93
CA CYS A 520 18.36 -10.67 -2.69
C CYS A 520 19.84 -10.86 -3.12
N SER A 521 20.35 -9.98 -3.99
CA SER A 521 21.73 -10.00 -4.51
C SER A 521 22.13 -8.64 -5.09
N PRO A 522 22.27 -7.57 -4.25
CA PRO A 522 22.35 -6.19 -4.73
C PRO A 522 23.57 -5.90 -5.60
N HIS A 523 24.66 -6.66 -5.46
CA HIS A 523 25.90 -6.51 -6.21
C HIS A 523 26.11 -7.54 -7.33
N PHE A 524 25.05 -8.30 -7.68
CA PHE A 524 25.12 -9.25 -8.79
C PHE A 524 25.27 -8.51 -10.12
N ASP A 525 26.27 -8.89 -10.95
CA ASP A 525 26.68 -8.16 -12.15
C ASP A 525 26.39 -8.88 -13.49
N GLN A 526 25.87 -10.11 -13.42
CA GLN A 526 25.54 -10.93 -14.60
C GLN A 526 24.07 -10.84 -15.02
N GLY A 527 23.25 -10.11 -14.24
CA GLY A 527 21.82 -9.93 -14.48
C GLY A 527 21.19 -8.96 -13.47
N PRO A 528 19.88 -8.67 -13.60
CA PRO A 528 19.19 -7.79 -12.66
C PRO A 528 19.22 -8.31 -11.22
N PHE A 529 19.27 -9.61 -11.04
CA PHE A 529 19.41 -10.32 -9.77
C PHE A 529 19.88 -11.76 -10.01
N ASP A 530 20.45 -12.39 -8.99
CA ASP A 530 20.71 -13.82 -8.96
C ASP A 530 19.38 -14.59 -8.78
N THR A 531 19.00 -15.37 -9.77
CA THR A 531 17.73 -16.14 -9.77
C THR A 531 17.67 -17.16 -8.64
N ASP A 532 18.80 -17.73 -8.22
CA ASP A 532 18.84 -18.68 -7.12
C ASP A 532 18.67 -17.98 -5.77
N ALA A 533 19.24 -16.78 -5.60
CA ALA A 533 19.01 -15.96 -4.42
C ALA A 533 17.54 -15.52 -4.33
N VAL A 534 16.96 -15.08 -5.45
CA VAL A 534 15.54 -14.71 -5.52
C VAL A 534 14.66 -15.91 -5.18
N ARG A 535 14.94 -17.10 -5.70
CA ARG A 535 14.16 -18.31 -5.37
C ARG A 535 14.23 -18.67 -3.89
N ARG A 536 15.35 -18.36 -3.22
CA ARG A 536 15.50 -18.65 -1.79
C ARG A 536 14.75 -17.68 -0.87
N TRP A 537 14.67 -16.41 -1.24
CA TRP A 537 14.13 -15.34 -0.39
C TRP A 537 12.70 -14.93 -0.74
N MET A 538 12.35 -14.97 -2.03
CA MET A 538 11.07 -14.49 -2.52
C MET A 538 9.96 -15.57 -2.52
N PRO A 539 8.68 -15.19 -2.46
CA PRO A 539 8.14 -13.82 -2.29
C PRO A 539 8.43 -13.22 -0.92
N VAL A 540 8.45 -11.88 -0.83
CA VAL A 540 8.61 -11.17 0.45
C VAL A 540 7.59 -11.66 1.46
N ALA A 541 8.04 -12.10 2.64
CA ALA A 541 7.14 -12.68 3.65
C ALA A 541 6.23 -11.63 4.30
N GLN A 542 6.76 -10.43 4.57
CA GLN A 542 5.98 -9.29 5.05
C GLN A 542 6.50 -8.00 4.42
N TYR A 543 5.59 -7.26 3.80
CA TYR A 543 5.82 -5.94 3.23
C TYR A 543 5.10 -4.87 4.05
N ILE A 544 5.77 -3.76 4.35
CA ILE A 544 5.22 -2.63 5.10
C ILE A 544 5.32 -1.37 4.25
N GLY A 545 4.22 -0.62 4.12
CA GLY A 545 4.21 0.62 3.36
C GLY A 545 2.84 1.27 3.22
N GLY A 546 2.80 2.52 2.74
CA GLY A 546 1.61 3.35 2.70
C GLY A 546 0.51 2.85 1.77
N VAL A 547 -0.74 3.04 2.17
CA VAL A 547 -1.93 2.66 1.38
C VAL A 547 -2.09 3.47 0.10
N GLU A 548 -1.49 4.67 0.03
CA GLU A 548 -1.49 5.53 -1.17
C GLU A 548 -0.87 4.86 -2.40
N HIS A 549 -0.02 3.86 -2.17
CA HIS A 549 0.61 3.08 -3.23
C HIS A 549 -0.25 1.94 -3.79
N ALA A 550 -1.49 1.78 -3.33
CA ALA A 550 -2.38 0.68 -3.73
C ALA A 550 -2.53 0.55 -5.26
N THR A 551 -2.74 1.66 -5.96
CA THR A 551 -2.96 1.71 -7.42
C THR A 551 -1.72 2.18 -8.20
N MET A 552 -0.61 2.42 -7.53
CA MET A 552 0.69 2.82 -8.10
C MET A 552 1.72 1.71 -7.88
N HIS A 553 2.68 1.91 -6.97
CA HIS A 553 3.80 1.00 -6.73
C HIS A 553 3.36 -0.47 -6.52
N LEU A 554 2.34 -0.73 -5.70
CA LEU A 554 1.87 -2.09 -5.43
C LEU A 554 1.29 -2.77 -6.68
N LEU A 555 0.55 -2.03 -7.51
CA LEU A 555 0.00 -2.55 -8.76
C LEU A 555 1.11 -2.79 -9.79
N TYR A 556 2.05 -1.85 -9.90
CA TYR A 556 3.18 -1.96 -10.83
C TYR A 556 4.14 -3.10 -10.44
N SER A 557 4.41 -3.30 -9.15
CA SER A 557 5.22 -4.42 -8.65
C SER A 557 4.60 -5.77 -9.00
N ARG A 558 3.27 -5.90 -8.89
CA ARG A 558 2.54 -7.09 -9.30
C ARG A 558 2.63 -7.32 -10.82
N PHE A 559 2.49 -6.27 -11.61
CA PHE A 559 2.66 -6.33 -13.06
C PHE A 559 4.07 -6.78 -13.45
N PHE A 560 5.13 -6.12 -12.92
CA PHE A 560 6.52 -6.49 -13.17
C PHE A 560 6.79 -7.95 -12.82
N THR A 561 6.33 -8.41 -11.66
CA THR A 561 6.50 -9.80 -11.22
C THR A 561 5.89 -10.78 -12.22
N LYS A 562 4.69 -10.49 -12.76
CA LYS A 562 4.05 -11.34 -13.77
C LYS A 562 4.81 -11.36 -15.10
N VAL A 563 5.34 -10.21 -15.53
CA VAL A 563 6.18 -10.15 -16.74
C VAL A 563 7.48 -10.92 -16.54
N LEU A 564 8.14 -10.79 -15.39
CA LEU A 564 9.37 -11.53 -15.09
C LEU A 564 9.11 -13.05 -14.96
N HIS A 565 7.95 -13.44 -14.45
CA HIS A 565 7.50 -14.83 -14.47
C HIS A 565 7.35 -15.35 -15.92
N ASP A 566 6.72 -14.58 -16.79
CA ASP A 566 6.52 -14.94 -18.20
C ASP A 566 7.84 -14.97 -19.01
N LEU A 567 8.84 -14.23 -18.55
CA LEU A 567 10.21 -14.28 -19.06
C LEU A 567 11.01 -15.49 -18.49
N GLY A 568 10.44 -16.26 -17.56
CA GLY A 568 11.08 -17.39 -16.91
C GLY A 568 12.18 -17.02 -15.91
N MET A 569 12.18 -15.77 -15.42
CA MET A 569 13.19 -15.27 -14.49
C MET A 569 12.84 -15.55 -13.03
N VAL A 570 11.56 -15.70 -12.73
CA VAL A 570 11.03 -16.03 -11.39
C VAL A 570 9.93 -17.10 -11.51
N ASP A 571 9.65 -17.84 -10.42
CA ASP A 571 8.68 -18.93 -10.37
C ASP A 571 7.41 -18.62 -9.56
N PHE A 572 7.24 -17.36 -9.16
CA PHE A 572 6.07 -16.83 -8.45
C PHE A 572 5.40 -15.70 -9.26
N THR A 573 4.11 -15.45 -8.99
CA THR A 573 3.30 -14.45 -9.71
C THR A 573 2.88 -13.26 -8.86
N GLU A 574 3.08 -13.34 -7.53
CA GLU A 574 2.84 -12.24 -6.59
C GLU A 574 4.11 -11.93 -5.80
N PRO A 575 4.53 -10.65 -5.71
CA PRO A 575 5.82 -10.29 -5.11
C PRO A 575 5.83 -10.34 -3.58
N PHE A 576 4.68 -10.10 -2.94
CA PHE A 576 4.55 -9.94 -1.50
C PHE A 576 3.48 -10.88 -0.95
N GLN A 577 3.86 -11.77 0.00
CA GLN A 577 2.92 -12.72 0.60
C GLN A 577 1.91 -11.99 1.49
N ARG A 578 2.40 -11.06 2.32
CA ARG A 578 1.59 -10.27 3.25
C ARG A 578 1.93 -8.79 3.11
N LEU A 579 0.91 -7.96 3.22
CA LEU A 579 1.04 -6.51 3.23
C LEU A 579 0.45 -5.95 4.53
N MET A 580 1.17 -5.01 5.13
CA MET A 580 0.68 -4.17 6.22
C MET A 580 0.78 -2.71 5.78
N ASN A 581 -0.32 -1.99 5.82
CA ASN A 581 -0.29 -0.55 5.62
C ASN A 581 -0.23 0.12 6.99
N GLN A 582 0.79 0.93 7.24
CA GLN A 582 0.83 1.78 8.42
C GLN A 582 -0.14 2.96 8.27
N GLY A 583 -0.59 3.48 9.41
CA GLY A 583 -1.31 4.75 9.49
C GLY A 583 -0.41 5.95 9.16
N GLN A 584 -0.90 7.13 9.40
CA GLN A 584 -0.14 8.38 9.26
C GLN A 584 0.13 9.00 10.62
N VAL A 585 1.33 9.53 10.82
CA VAL A 585 1.58 10.38 11.98
C VAL A 585 1.11 11.78 11.67
N ILE A 586 0.04 12.17 12.31
CA ILE A 586 -0.57 13.50 12.22
C ILE A 586 -0.27 14.34 13.46
N ASN A 587 -0.58 15.62 13.47
CA ASN A 587 -0.46 16.46 14.65
C ASN A 587 -1.63 17.44 14.73
N GLU A 588 -2.29 17.49 15.91
CA GLU A 588 -3.50 18.31 16.16
C GLU A 588 -4.61 18.02 15.13
N GLY A 589 -4.86 16.72 14.85
CA GLY A 589 -5.90 16.26 13.94
C GLY A 589 -5.64 16.53 12.45
N ARG A 590 -4.41 16.90 12.07
CA ARG A 590 -4.05 17.25 10.69
C ARG A 590 -2.76 16.60 10.24
N ALA A 591 -2.67 16.26 8.96
CA ALA A 591 -1.43 15.81 8.34
C ALA A 591 -0.31 16.85 8.57
N MET A 592 0.88 16.38 8.94
CA MET A 592 2.04 17.23 9.14
C MET A 592 2.54 17.79 7.81
N SER A 593 2.74 19.10 7.73
CA SER A 593 3.35 19.73 6.55
C SER A 593 4.22 20.93 6.91
N LYS A 594 5.24 21.19 6.08
CA LYS A 594 6.11 22.36 6.22
C LYS A 594 5.35 23.67 6.08
N SER A 595 4.31 23.70 5.26
CA SER A 595 3.48 24.89 5.00
C SER A 595 2.58 25.24 6.19
N LEU A 596 2.12 24.24 6.94
CA LEU A 596 1.30 24.42 8.14
C LEU A 596 2.13 24.71 9.39
N GLY A 597 3.43 24.42 9.37
CA GLY A 597 4.32 24.58 10.51
C GLY A 597 3.99 23.66 11.70
N ASN A 598 3.18 22.61 11.46
CA ASN A 598 2.75 21.64 12.48
C ASN A 598 3.62 20.37 12.52
N GLY A 599 4.75 20.36 11.82
CA GLY A 599 5.67 19.21 11.78
C GLY A 599 6.37 19.00 13.12
N VAL A 600 6.47 17.72 13.51
CA VAL A 600 7.26 17.28 14.67
C VAL A 600 8.61 16.80 14.17
N ASP A 601 9.69 17.36 14.70
CA ASP A 601 11.06 17.01 14.34
C ASP A 601 11.50 15.76 15.08
N LEU A 602 11.75 14.68 14.35
CA LEU A 602 12.16 13.39 14.91
C LEU A 602 13.49 13.49 15.67
N GLY A 603 14.47 14.22 15.13
CA GLY A 603 15.78 14.39 15.76
C GLY A 603 15.65 15.05 17.14
N LYS A 604 14.82 16.09 17.25
CA LYS A 604 14.57 16.76 18.55
C LYS A 604 13.87 15.85 19.55
N GLN A 605 12.90 15.04 19.10
CA GLN A 605 12.24 14.08 19.98
C GLN A 605 13.25 13.04 20.51
N ILE A 606 14.15 12.58 19.66
CA ILE A 606 15.21 11.64 20.05
C ILE A 606 16.21 12.31 21.01
N ASP A 607 16.58 13.56 20.76
CA ASP A 607 17.52 14.31 21.64
C ASP A 607 16.92 14.53 23.03
N GLU A 608 15.60 14.76 23.12
CA GLU A 608 14.92 15.05 24.39
C GLU A 608 14.59 13.77 25.19
N PHE A 609 14.10 12.70 24.52
CA PHE A 609 13.55 11.54 25.21
C PHE A 609 14.37 10.25 25.02
N GLY A 610 15.34 10.25 24.09
CA GLY A 610 16.08 9.06 23.66
C GLY A 610 15.33 8.22 22.62
N VAL A 611 16.11 7.45 21.86
CA VAL A 611 15.59 6.61 20.75
C VAL A 611 14.56 5.60 21.25
N ASP A 612 14.88 4.87 22.32
CA ASP A 612 14.03 3.80 22.85
C ASP A 612 12.66 4.30 23.29
N ALA A 613 12.60 5.49 23.90
CA ALA A 613 11.34 6.10 24.29
C ALA A 613 10.51 6.53 23.08
N VAL A 614 11.11 7.13 22.06
CA VAL A 614 10.42 7.54 20.84
C VAL A 614 9.90 6.31 20.08
N ARG A 615 10.72 5.29 19.83
CA ARG A 615 10.31 4.04 19.18
C ARG A 615 9.15 3.37 19.89
N THR A 616 9.27 3.20 21.21
CA THR A 616 8.22 2.56 22.02
C THR A 616 6.93 3.39 22.03
N THR A 617 7.03 4.72 22.00
CA THR A 617 5.86 5.61 21.92
C THR A 617 5.10 5.42 20.62
N VAL A 618 5.81 5.42 19.49
CA VAL A 618 5.21 5.22 18.16
C VAL A 618 4.46 3.89 18.09
N ILE A 619 5.08 2.80 18.56
CA ILE A 619 4.45 1.46 18.55
C ILE A 619 3.27 1.37 19.54
N PHE A 620 3.33 2.07 20.68
CA PHE A 620 2.28 2.04 21.70
C PHE A 620 1.06 2.91 21.36
N ALA A 621 1.21 3.89 20.47
CA ALA A 621 0.21 4.91 20.20
C ALA A 621 -1.13 4.35 19.70
N GLY A 622 -1.09 3.27 18.89
CA GLY A 622 -2.30 2.65 18.33
C GLY A 622 -2.00 1.35 17.58
N PRO A 623 -3.03 0.72 17.01
CA PRO A 623 -2.84 -0.34 16.03
C PRO A 623 -1.99 0.17 14.84
N PRO A 624 -1.15 -0.68 14.22
CA PRO A 624 -0.24 -0.25 13.14
C PRO A 624 -0.93 0.38 11.93
N ASP A 625 -2.20 0.07 11.68
CA ASP A 625 -2.99 0.54 10.53
C ASP A 625 -3.86 1.78 10.82
N GLU A 626 -3.81 2.31 12.04
CA GLU A 626 -4.53 3.52 12.45
C GLU A 626 -3.59 4.73 12.51
N ASP A 627 -4.14 5.92 12.24
CA ASP A 627 -3.39 7.18 12.33
C ASP A 627 -3.00 7.50 13.78
N ILE A 628 -1.79 8.03 13.96
CA ILE A 628 -1.26 8.46 15.25
C ILE A 628 -1.33 9.99 15.33
N ASP A 629 -2.12 10.55 16.25
CA ASP A 629 -1.99 11.99 16.56
C ASP A 629 -0.89 12.20 17.61
N TRP A 630 0.20 12.86 17.20
CA TRP A 630 1.36 13.09 18.07
C TRP A 630 1.03 13.99 19.27
N ALA A 631 0.00 14.81 19.17
CA ALA A 631 -0.46 15.63 20.28
C ALA A 631 -1.06 14.81 21.43
N ASP A 632 -1.53 13.59 21.16
CA ASP A 632 -2.18 12.73 22.14
C ASP A 632 -1.22 11.72 22.82
N VAL A 633 0.03 11.63 22.37
CA VAL A 633 1.03 10.68 22.87
C VAL A 633 2.05 11.37 23.80
N SER A 634 2.71 10.57 24.64
CA SER A 634 3.65 11.09 25.63
C SER A 634 4.94 10.28 25.70
N PRO A 635 5.99 10.62 24.93
CA PRO A 635 7.30 10.01 25.06
C PRO A 635 7.88 10.08 26.47
N ALA A 636 7.58 11.15 27.21
CA ALA A 636 8.00 11.31 28.61
C ALA A 636 7.39 10.24 29.54
N SER A 637 6.16 9.80 29.27
CA SER A 637 5.50 8.72 30.03
C SER A 637 6.15 7.37 29.74
N ILE A 638 6.49 7.11 28.50
CA ILE A 638 7.22 5.92 28.07
C ILE A 638 8.64 5.91 28.66
N LEU A 639 9.35 7.02 28.64
CA LEU A 639 10.66 7.13 29.28
C LEU A 639 10.62 6.73 30.76
N LYS A 640 9.60 7.17 31.51
CA LYS A 640 9.39 6.77 32.91
C LYS A 640 9.13 5.26 33.06
N PHE A 641 8.43 4.66 32.09
CA PHE A 641 8.25 3.22 32.08
C PHE A 641 9.58 2.49 31.84
N LEU A 642 10.37 2.89 30.84
CA LEU A 642 11.67 2.29 30.56
C LEU A 642 12.64 2.42 31.73
N GLN A 643 12.63 3.55 32.43
CA GLN A 643 13.40 3.74 33.67
C GLN A 643 12.96 2.79 34.80
N ARG A 644 11.65 2.47 34.88
CA ARG A 644 11.18 1.43 35.85
C ARG A 644 11.68 0.05 35.46
N ALA A 645 11.63 -0.33 34.18
CA ALA A 645 12.17 -1.60 33.70
C ALA A 645 13.68 -1.72 34.02
N TRP A 646 14.45 -0.66 33.71
CA TRP A 646 15.86 -0.57 34.08
C TRP A 646 16.10 -0.79 35.56
N ARG A 647 15.34 -0.12 36.44
CA ARG A 647 15.49 -0.22 37.90
C ARG A 647 15.25 -1.67 38.39
N VAL A 648 14.20 -2.31 37.90
CA VAL A 648 13.91 -3.71 38.23
C VAL A 648 15.04 -4.61 37.79
N ALA A 649 15.62 -4.41 36.61
CA ALA A 649 16.74 -5.17 36.10
C ALA A 649 18.01 -4.98 36.94
N SER A 650 18.31 -3.74 37.36
CA SER A 650 19.50 -3.41 38.14
C SER A 650 19.51 -3.99 39.58
N GLU A 651 18.34 -4.38 40.06
CA GLU A 651 18.20 -5.01 41.38
C GLU A 651 18.41 -6.55 41.38
N VAL A 652 18.41 -7.21 40.23
CA VAL A 652 18.58 -8.66 40.12
C VAL A 652 19.96 -9.10 40.65
N THR A 653 19.99 -9.97 41.64
CA THR A 653 21.23 -10.43 42.30
C THR A 653 21.46 -11.94 42.22
N SER A 654 20.52 -12.69 41.64
CA SER A 654 20.70 -14.12 41.40
C SER A 654 21.78 -14.39 40.34
N ASP A 655 22.42 -15.56 40.37
CA ASP A 655 23.40 -15.95 39.37
C ASP A 655 22.75 -16.18 37.98
N PRO A 656 23.49 -15.94 36.87
CA PRO A 656 23.00 -16.19 35.51
C PRO A 656 22.47 -17.61 35.28
N ASP A 657 23.10 -18.60 35.85
CA ASP A 657 22.80 -20.04 35.68
C ASP A 657 21.82 -20.59 36.73
N VAL A 658 21.14 -19.74 37.50
CA VAL A 658 20.19 -20.19 38.52
C VAL A 658 19.03 -20.98 37.90
N ASP A 659 18.63 -22.06 38.59
CA ASP A 659 17.47 -22.87 38.22
C ASP A 659 16.18 -22.08 38.46
N VAL A 660 15.63 -21.47 37.42
CA VAL A 660 14.40 -20.63 37.47
C VAL A 660 13.17 -21.40 37.96
N THR A 661 13.17 -22.75 37.86
CA THR A 661 12.05 -23.58 38.30
C THR A 661 11.87 -23.57 39.83
N LYS A 662 12.88 -23.12 40.57
CA LYS A 662 12.88 -22.99 42.03
C LYS A 662 12.39 -21.62 42.50
N GLY A 663 12.09 -20.70 41.61
CA GLY A 663 11.57 -19.37 41.92
C GLY A 663 10.11 -19.36 42.33
N ASP A 664 9.62 -18.18 42.72
CA ASP A 664 8.22 -17.96 43.12
C ASP A 664 7.24 -18.40 41.99
N ALA A 665 6.36 -19.35 42.36
CA ALA A 665 5.44 -19.95 41.39
C ALA A 665 4.41 -18.95 40.87
N GLY A 666 4.02 -17.97 41.69
CA GLY A 666 3.06 -16.93 41.29
C GLY A 666 3.64 -16.03 40.21
N LEU A 667 4.87 -15.51 40.41
CA LEU A 667 5.55 -14.68 39.44
C LEU A 667 5.87 -15.46 38.14
N ARG A 668 6.30 -16.72 38.25
CA ARG A 668 6.53 -17.59 37.10
C ARG A 668 5.28 -17.76 36.24
N ARG A 669 4.09 -17.98 36.85
CA ARG A 669 2.84 -18.06 36.12
C ARG A 669 2.54 -16.74 35.36
N VAL A 670 2.76 -15.60 35.99
CA VAL A 670 2.60 -14.30 35.32
C VAL A 670 3.57 -14.16 34.12
N THR A 671 4.83 -14.53 34.30
CA THR A 671 5.85 -14.50 33.24
C THR A 671 5.48 -15.39 32.08
N HIS A 672 5.11 -16.65 32.30
CA HIS A 672 4.75 -17.58 31.22
C HIS A 672 3.46 -17.21 30.53
N ARG A 673 2.47 -16.65 31.25
CA ARG A 673 1.28 -16.05 30.60
C ARG A 673 1.66 -14.87 29.73
N SER A 674 2.56 -13.99 30.19
CA SER A 674 3.07 -12.88 29.38
C SER A 674 3.81 -13.37 28.13
N ILE A 675 4.59 -14.44 28.22
CA ILE A 675 5.25 -15.07 27.06
C ILE A 675 4.20 -15.53 26.04
N ALA A 676 3.17 -16.26 26.47
CA ALA A 676 2.11 -16.75 25.59
C ALA A 676 1.31 -15.61 24.95
N ASP A 677 0.84 -14.66 25.76
CA ASP A 677 0.03 -13.52 25.29
C ASP A 677 0.83 -12.64 24.30
N ILE A 678 2.09 -12.30 24.64
CA ILE A 678 2.93 -11.46 23.80
C ILE A 678 3.24 -12.16 22.45
N THR A 679 3.50 -13.48 22.50
CA THR A 679 3.72 -14.26 21.27
C THR A 679 2.51 -14.22 20.35
N GLU A 680 1.30 -14.46 20.88
CA GLU A 680 0.05 -14.38 20.10
C GLU A 680 -0.20 -12.98 19.55
N LEU A 681 0.10 -11.94 20.33
CA LEU A 681 -0.06 -10.55 19.91
C LEU A 681 0.89 -10.15 18.79
N LEU A 682 2.16 -10.60 18.87
CA LEU A 682 3.16 -10.38 17.82
C LEU A 682 2.78 -11.10 16.51
N ASP A 683 2.38 -12.36 16.61
CA ASP A 683 1.92 -13.15 15.47
C ASP A 683 0.65 -12.53 14.82
N GLY A 684 -0.19 -11.88 15.62
CA GLY A 684 -1.39 -11.16 15.21
C GLY A 684 -1.18 -9.69 14.79
N GLY A 685 0.06 -9.17 14.82
CA GLY A 685 0.37 -7.77 14.44
C GLY A 685 -0.15 -6.71 15.42
N ARG A 686 -0.51 -7.08 16.66
CA ARG A 686 -1.07 -6.17 17.67
C ARG A 686 0.03 -5.58 18.57
N TYR A 687 0.98 -4.89 17.98
CA TYR A 687 2.22 -4.45 18.66
C TYR A 687 1.98 -3.44 19.78
N ASN A 688 0.97 -2.59 19.68
CA ASN A 688 0.61 -1.64 20.73
C ASN A 688 0.19 -2.36 22.03
N VAL A 689 -0.51 -3.48 21.94
CA VAL A 689 -0.93 -4.27 23.10
C VAL A 689 0.27 -5.01 23.72
N VAL A 690 1.28 -5.37 22.90
CA VAL A 690 2.54 -5.95 23.41
C VAL A 690 3.20 -5.02 24.42
N VAL A 691 3.27 -3.71 24.13
CA VAL A 691 3.83 -2.72 25.07
C VAL A 691 3.08 -2.74 26.41
N ALA A 692 1.75 -2.79 26.39
CA ALA A 692 0.94 -2.85 27.60
C ALA A 692 1.24 -4.15 28.42
N ARG A 693 1.38 -5.29 27.74
CA ARG A 693 1.72 -6.56 28.41
C ARG A 693 3.11 -6.54 29.04
N ILE A 694 4.10 -5.92 28.41
CA ILE A 694 5.42 -5.73 29.00
C ILE A 694 5.33 -4.82 30.23
N MET A 695 4.54 -3.73 30.18
CA MET A 695 4.30 -2.86 31.34
C MET A 695 3.69 -3.63 32.52
N GLU A 696 2.72 -4.50 32.24
CA GLU A 696 2.08 -5.37 33.27
C GLU A 696 3.09 -6.31 33.89
N LEU A 697 3.98 -6.95 33.10
CA LEU A 697 5.02 -7.85 33.60
C LEU A 697 6.02 -7.10 34.49
N VAL A 698 6.50 -5.92 34.07
CA VAL A 698 7.41 -5.09 34.88
C VAL A 698 6.79 -4.71 36.22
N ASN A 699 5.51 -4.32 36.22
CA ASN A 699 4.78 -3.97 37.46
C ASN A 699 4.56 -5.19 38.36
N ALA A 700 4.25 -6.37 37.80
CA ALA A 700 4.08 -7.60 38.55
C ALA A 700 5.41 -8.05 39.18
N THR A 701 6.52 -7.95 38.45
CA THR A 701 7.87 -8.26 38.96
C THR A 701 8.24 -7.33 40.11
N ARG A 702 8.01 -6.00 39.97
CA ARG A 702 8.25 -5.06 41.07
C ARG A 702 7.42 -5.42 42.31
N LYS A 703 6.14 -5.69 42.11
CA LYS A 703 5.25 -6.08 43.23
C LYS A 703 5.70 -7.36 43.90
N ALA A 704 6.16 -8.36 43.17
CA ALA A 704 6.67 -9.62 43.74
C ALA A 704 7.92 -9.38 44.59
N ILE A 705 8.88 -8.57 44.10
CA ILE A 705 10.08 -8.18 44.86
C ILE A 705 9.68 -7.53 46.21
N ASP A 706 8.76 -6.56 46.15
CA ASP A 706 8.30 -5.81 47.34
C ASP A 706 7.45 -6.67 48.28
N ALA A 707 6.78 -7.70 47.79
CA ALA A 707 5.96 -8.63 48.59
C ALA A 707 6.76 -9.74 49.27
N GLY A 708 8.09 -9.83 49.08
CA GLY A 708 8.96 -10.69 49.82
C GLY A 708 9.70 -11.77 48.98
N CYS A 709 9.45 -11.87 47.65
CA CYS A 709 10.33 -12.72 46.80
C CYS A 709 11.78 -12.25 46.89
N GLY A 710 11.97 -10.92 46.81
CA GLY A 710 13.29 -10.32 46.83
C GLY A 710 14.05 -10.41 45.50
N PRO A 711 15.10 -9.62 45.31
CA PRO A 711 15.82 -9.50 44.05
C PRO A 711 16.69 -10.72 43.68
N ALA A 712 16.91 -11.61 44.64
CA ALA A 712 17.68 -12.86 44.42
C ALA A 712 16.81 -14.04 43.97
N ASP A 713 15.48 -13.88 43.92
CA ASP A 713 14.58 -14.97 43.54
C ASP A 713 14.77 -15.35 42.04
N PRO A 714 14.92 -16.65 41.73
CA PRO A 714 15.06 -17.12 40.36
C PRO A 714 13.91 -16.70 39.42
N ALA A 715 12.66 -16.59 39.91
CA ALA A 715 11.51 -16.13 39.12
C ALA A 715 11.63 -14.65 38.72
N VAL A 716 12.28 -13.82 39.58
CA VAL A 716 12.56 -12.40 39.26
C VAL A 716 13.55 -12.33 38.08
N ARG A 717 14.59 -13.17 38.10
CA ARG A 717 15.52 -13.25 36.96
C ARG A 717 14.82 -13.71 35.69
N GLU A 718 14.01 -14.77 35.73
CA GLU A 718 13.22 -15.26 34.60
C GLU A 718 12.35 -14.13 33.97
N ALA A 719 11.61 -13.41 34.84
CA ALA A 719 10.76 -12.32 34.41
C ALA A 719 11.53 -11.15 33.76
N VAL A 720 12.68 -10.77 34.34
CA VAL A 720 13.53 -9.69 33.84
C VAL A 720 14.24 -10.10 32.55
N THR A 721 14.72 -11.34 32.45
CA THR A 721 15.32 -11.86 31.21
C THR A 721 14.31 -11.80 30.04
N PHE A 722 13.07 -12.28 30.25
CA PHE A 722 12.05 -12.17 29.24
C PHE A 722 11.66 -10.70 28.96
N THR A 723 11.61 -9.84 29.98
CA THR A 723 11.36 -8.39 29.78
C THR A 723 12.43 -7.79 28.86
N ALA A 724 13.71 -8.10 29.04
CA ALA A 724 14.79 -7.64 28.17
C ALA A 724 14.61 -8.14 26.72
N GLN A 725 14.27 -9.43 26.52
CA GLN A 725 13.98 -9.97 25.19
C GLN A 725 12.78 -9.28 24.52
N ALA A 726 11.69 -9.08 25.24
CA ALA A 726 10.51 -8.42 24.71
C ALA A 726 10.76 -6.92 24.40
N LEU A 727 11.51 -6.22 25.28
CA LEU A 727 11.92 -4.85 25.03
C LEU A 727 12.91 -4.70 23.88
N SER A 728 13.70 -5.73 23.54
CA SER A 728 14.63 -5.63 22.41
C SER A 728 13.95 -5.35 21.07
N LEU A 729 12.66 -5.65 20.95
CA LEU A 729 11.84 -5.35 19.79
C LEU A 729 11.50 -3.86 19.70
N LEU A 730 11.43 -3.15 20.83
CA LEU A 730 10.87 -1.81 20.98
C LEU A 730 11.91 -0.78 21.39
N ALA A 731 12.69 -1.12 22.40
CA ALA A 731 13.70 -0.30 23.07
C ALA A 731 15.06 -1.03 23.06
N PRO A 732 15.69 -1.19 21.88
CA PRO A 732 16.81 -2.12 21.69
C PRO A 732 18.07 -1.75 22.48
N TYR A 733 18.38 -0.46 22.66
CA TYR A 733 19.55 -0.05 23.41
C TYR A 733 19.42 -0.37 24.90
N LEU A 734 18.27 -0.08 25.50
CA LEU A 734 17.95 -0.43 26.88
C LEU A 734 17.99 -1.95 27.09
N ALA A 735 17.42 -2.69 26.16
CA ALA A 735 17.35 -4.14 26.24
C ALA A 735 18.73 -4.81 26.22
N GLU A 736 19.65 -4.32 25.39
CA GLU A 736 21.03 -4.80 25.36
C GLU A 736 21.76 -4.52 26.67
N GLU A 737 21.61 -3.32 27.24
CA GLU A 737 22.18 -2.97 28.54
C GLU A 737 21.60 -3.84 29.67
N MET A 738 20.27 -4.11 29.66
CA MET A 738 19.65 -5.01 30.63
C MET A 738 20.19 -6.45 30.47
N TRP A 739 20.36 -6.90 29.22
CA TRP A 739 20.89 -8.23 28.91
C TRP A 739 22.30 -8.43 29.41
N GLU A 740 23.20 -7.49 29.16
CA GLU A 740 24.58 -7.49 29.65
C GLU A 740 24.63 -7.43 31.19
N MET A 741 23.78 -6.57 31.80
CA MET A 741 23.68 -6.43 33.26
C MET A 741 23.28 -7.74 33.94
N LEU A 742 22.46 -8.56 33.30
CA LEU A 742 22.10 -9.89 33.76
C LEU A 742 23.25 -10.92 33.62
N GLY A 743 24.40 -10.54 33.07
CA GLY A 743 25.55 -11.40 32.85
C GLY A 743 25.35 -12.39 31.69
N LEU A 744 24.49 -12.08 30.74
CA LEU A 744 24.21 -12.91 29.57
C LEU A 744 25.13 -12.52 28.40
N GLU A 745 25.45 -13.49 27.54
CA GLU A 745 26.29 -13.23 26.36
C GLU A 745 25.61 -12.25 25.40
N PRO A 746 26.30 -11.17 24.97
CA PRO A 746 25.76 -10.22 24.01
C PRO A 746 25.72 -10.84 22.61
N SER A 747 24.79 -10.46 21.71
CA SER A 747 23.70 -9.50 21.90
C SER A 747 22.40 -10.24 22.25
N VAL A 748 21.41 -9.53 22.84
CA VAL A 748 20.06 -10.06 23.03
C VAL A 748 19.42 -10.49 21.69
N ALA A 749 19.81 -9.86 20.58
CA ALA A 749 19.37 -10.22 19.23
C ALA A 749 19.74 -11.65 18.80
N ASN A 750 20.74 -12.27 19.45
CA ASN A 750 21.19 -13.65 19.22
C ASN A 750 20.51 -14.66 20.14
N SER A 751 19.68 -14.20 21.09
CA SER A 751 18.96 -15.08 22.01
C SER A 751 17.79 -15.78 21.31
N GLN A 752 17.21 -16.76 21.97
CA GLN A 752 16.05 -17.48 21.46
C GLN A 752 14.78 -17.04 22.21
N TRP A 753 13.72 -16.73 21.47
CA TRP A 753 12.42 -16.43 22.02
C TRP A 753 11.91 -17.61 22.86
N PRO A 754 11.50 -17.39 24.12
CA PRO A 754 11.11 -18.48 25.02
C PRO A 754 9.75 -19.06 24.65
N THR A 755 9.56 -20.32 24.94
CA THR A 755 8.26 -21.01 24.88
C THR A 755 7.62 -21.02 26.25
N ALA A 756 6.34 -20.70 26.33
CA ALA A 756 5.59 -20.76 27.57
C ALA A 756 5.43 -22.20 28.06
N ASP A 757 5.66 -22.44 29.37
CA ASP A 757 5.36 -23.74 29.99
C ASP A 757 3.86 -23.91 30.17
N GLU A 758 3.24 -24.84 29.46
CA GLU A 758 1.81 -25.13 29.50
C GLU A 758 1.29 -25.41 30.92
N LYS A 759 2.10 -26.00 31.79
CA LYS A 759 1.72 -26.27 33.18
C LYS A 759 1.51 -25.00 34.00
N LEU A 760 2.22 -23.94 33.67
CA LEU A 760 2.10 -22.63 34.30
C LEU A 760 0.97 -21.76 33.69
N LEU A 761 0.44 -22.15 32.55
CA LEU A 761 -0.71 -21.47 31.91
C LEU A 761 -2.05 -21.92 32.52
N VAL A 762 -2.11 -23.09 33.14
CA VAL A 762 -3.32 -23.58 33.78
C VAL A 762 -3.60 -22.70 35.00
N ALA A 763 -4.74 -22.03 35.01
CA ALA A 763 -5.17 -21.23 36.14
C ALA A 763 -5.48 -22.20 37.33
N GLU A 764 -4.87 -22.02 38.49
CA GLU A 764 -5.27 -22.75 39.70
C GLU A 764 -6.66 -22.35 40.14
N GLU A 765 -7.02 -21.09 39.96
CA GLU A 765 -8.33 -20.54 40.29
C GLU A 765 -8.82 -19.57 39.19
N VAL A 766 -10.12 -19.58 38.93
CA VAL A 766 -10.81 -18.64 38.07
C VAL A 766 -11.87 -17.89 38.88
N THR A 767 -12.11 -16.63 38.50
CA THR A 767 -13.17 -15.85 39.15
C THR A 767 -14.55 -16.27 38.61
N MET A 768 -15.32 -16.97 39.46
CA MET A 768 -16.73 -17.26 39.20
C MET A 768 -17.61 -16.10 39.64
N VAL A 769 -18.41 -15.58 38.75
CA VAL A 769 -19.39 -14.52 39.05
C VAL A 769 -20.65 -15.16 39.58
N VAL A 770 -21.08 -14.78 40.78
CA VAL A 770 -22.33 -15.23 41.38
C VAL A 770 -23.41 -14.17 41.19
N GLN A 771 -24.47 -14.54 40.52
CA GLN A 771 -25.66 -13.70 40.36
C GLN A 771 -26.81 -14.22 41.19
N VAL A 772 -27.58 -13.31 41.80
CA VAL A 772 -28.87 -13.62 42.44
C VAL A 772 -29.96 -12.81 41.76
N THR A 773 -30.90 -13.50 41.14
CA THR A 773 -32.03 -12.91 40.42
C THR A 773 -31.54 -11.88 39.37
N GLY A 774 -30.51 -12.29 38.57
CA GLY A 774 -29.96 -11.51 37.45
C GLY A 774 -28.96 -10.38 37.83
N LYS A 775 -28.69 -10.16 39.15
CA LYS A 775 -27.73 -9.15 39.61
C LYS A 775 -26.50 -9.79 40.24
N VAL A 776 -25.30 -9.32 39.85
CA VAL A 776 -24.05 -9.79 40.44
C VAL A 776 -24.00 -9.46 41.94
N ARG A 777 -23.73 -10.46 42.77
CA ARG A 777 -23.71 -10.36 44.25
C ARG A 777 -22.37 -10.74 44.85
N ALA A 778 -21.62 -11.66 44.20
CA ALA A 778 -20.30 -12.04 44.63
C ALA A 778 -19.42 -12.40 43.45
N LYS A 779 -18.11 -12.42 43.68
CA LYS A 779 -17.08 -12.97 42.83
C LYS A 779 -16.21 -13.90 43.68
N ILE A 780 -16.20 -15.19 43.37
CA ILE A 780 -15.54 -16.23 44.13
C ILE A 780 -14.45 -16.85 43.29
N GLN A 781 -13.25 -17.05 43.87
CA GLN A 781 -12.18 -17.80 43.23
C GLN A 781 -12.47 -19.30 43.36
N VAL A 782 -12.46 -20.01 42.26
CA VAL A 782 -12.81 -21.44 42.20
C VAL A 782 -11.87 -22.17 41.23
N SER A 783 -11.73 -23.47 41.41
CA SER A 783 -10.99 -24.29 40.44
C SER A 783 -11.58 -24.18 39.02
N PRO A 784 -10.75 -24.16 37.96
CA PRO A 784 -11.24 -24.26 36.58
C PRO A 784 -12.15 -25.47 36.32
N ASP A 785 -11.87 -26.56 37.03
CA ASP A 785 -12.57 -27.85 36.94
C ASP A 785 -13.68 -28.03 37.99
N ILE A 786 -14.09 -26.95 38.65
CA ILE A 786 -15.14 -26.98 39.69
C ILE A 786 -16.44 -27.62 39.17
N THR A 787 -16.98 -28.52 39.93
CA THR A 787 -18.29 -29.16 39.65
C THR A 787 -19.45 -28.22 39.93
N GLU A 788 -20.61 -28.51 39.33
CA GLU A 788 -21.81 -27.70 39.58
C GLU A 788 -22.27 -27.76 41.05
N GLU A 789 -22.07 -28.87 41.71
CA GLU A 789 -22.41 -29.08 43.12
C GLU A 789 -21.53 -28.23 44.03
N GLU A 790 -20.20 -28.29 43.83
CA GLU A 790 -19.22 -27.46 44.56
C GLU A 790 -19.43 -25.96 44.30
N ALA A 791 -19.65 -25.57 43.07
CA ALA A 791 -19.91 -24.17 42.69
C ALA A 791 -21.18 -23.63 43.36
N ARG A 792 -22.21 -24.47 43.47
CA ARG A 792 -23.46 -24.15 44.15
C ARG A 792 -23.25 -23.98 45.64
N GLU A 793 -22.52 -24.91 46.27
CA GLU A 793 -22.20 -24.84 47.71
C GLU A 793 -21.41 -23.58 48.06
N LEU A 794 -20.32 -23.29 47.31
CA LEU A 794 -19.49 -22.10 47.50
C LEU A 794 -20.30 -20.80 47.28
N ALA A 795 -21.14 -20.76 46.26
CA ALA A 795 -21.96 -19.60 45.97
C ALA A 795 -22.98 -19.33 47.09
N LEU A 796 -23.60 -20.39 47.66
CA LEU A 796 -24.58 -20.25 48.73
C LEU A 796 -23.92 -19.99 50.10
N ALA A 797 -22.64 -20.32 50.25
CA ALA A 797 -21.88 -20.03 51.46
C ALA A 797 -21.40 -18.57 51.53
N ASP A 798 -21.33 -17.86 50.42
CA ASP A 798 -20.88 -16.48 50.37
C ASP A 798 -21.83 -15.53 51.12
N SER A 799 -21.31 -14.74 52.06
CA SER A 799 -22.08 -13.86 52.91
C SER A 799 -22.92 -12.82 52.21
N ASN A 800 -22.46 -12.32 51.05
CA ASN A 800 -23.23 -11.37 50.24
C ASN A 800 -24.37 -12.07 49.52
N VAL A 801 -24.17 -13.29 49.02
CA VAL A 801 -25.21 -14.09 48.38
C VAL A 801 -26.29 -14.47 49.40
N GLN A 802 -25.89 -14.90 50.64
CA GLN A 802 -26.84 -15.22 51.70
C GLN A 802 -27.79 -14.06 52.02
N ARG A 803 -27.29 -12.82 52.10
CA ARG A 803 -28.11 -11.62 52.35
C ARG A 803 -29.26 -11.44 51.32
N PHE A 804 -29.14 -11.98 50.15
CA PHE A 804 -30.12 -11.85 49.05
C PHE A 804 -30.96 -13.11 48.86
N THR A 805 -30.56 -14.24 49.49
CA THR A 805 -31.31 -15.51 49.48
C THR A 805 -31.98 -15.85 50.81
N GLU A 806 -31.61 -15.17 51.92
CA GLU A 806 -32.18 -15.40 53.23
C GLU A 806 -33.73 -15.17 53.21
N GLY A 807 -34.45 -16.17 53.71
CA GLY A 807 -35.92 -16.16 53.76
C GLY A 807 -36.62 -16.36 52.41
N LYS A 808 -35.86 -16.71 51.34
CA LYS A 808 -36.41 -16.96 50.01
C LYS A 808 -36.22 -18.41 49.58
N GLU A 809 -37.17 -18.89 48.78
CA GLU A 809 -37.09 -20.22 48.16
C GLU A 809 -36.19 -20.15 46.91
N ILE A 810 -35.15 -21.02 46.81
CA ILE A 810 -34.33 -21.14 45.62
C ILE A 810 -35.06 -21.97 44.56
N ILE A 811 -35.56 -21.33 43.53
CA ILE A 811 -36.34 -21.95 42.47
C ILE A 811 -35.44 -22.68 41.48
N LYS A 812 -34.28 -22.07 41.12
CA LYS A 812 -33.40 -22.62 40.11
C LYS A 812 -31.98 -22.08 40.25
N VAL A 813 -31.00 -22.95 40.00
CA VAL A 813 -29.60 -22.58 39.85
C VAL A 813 -29.19 -22.89 38.43
N ILE A 814 -28.52 -21.92 37.76
CA ILE A 814 -28.02 -22.04 36.40
C ILE A 814 -26.53 -21.85 36.45
N ALA A 815 -25.77 -22.89 36.19
CA ALA A 815 -24.32 -22.84 36.15
C ALA A 815 -23.79 -22.75 34.72
N ARG A 816 -22.85 -21.85 34.50
CA ARG A 816 -21.98 -21.75 33.29
C ARG A 816 -20.53 -21.75 33.76
N LEU A 817 -20.10 -22.92 34.24
CA LEU A 817 -18.81 -23.11 34.90
C LEU A 817 -17.66 -23.00 33.93
N PRO A 818 -16.48 -22.55 34.40
CA PRO A 818 -16.25 -22.02 35.77
C PRO A 818 -16.56 -20.52 35.90
N LYS A 819 -17.12 -19.88 34.90
CA LYS A 819 -17.22 -18.40 34.77
C LYS A 819 -18.40 -17.79 35.55
N MET A 820 -19.51 -18.50 35.70
CA MET A 820 -20.72 -17.90 36.28
C MET A 820 -21.66 -18.96 36.89
N ILE A 821 -22.26 -18.59 38.01
CA ILE A 821 -23.44 -19.28 38.58
C ILE A 821 -24.55 -18.25 38.86
N SER A 822 -25.77 -18.54 38.47
CA SER A 822 -26.92 -17.65 38.65
C SER A 822 -27.99 -18.37 39.47
N ILE A 823 -28.37 -17.79 40.61
CA ILE A 823 -29.34 -18.28 41.56
C ILE A 823 -30.63 -17.47 41.38
N VAL A 824 -31.73 -18.15 41.10
CA VAL A 824 -33.06 -17.56 41.03
C VAL A 824 -33.76 -17.85 42.36
N ALA A 825 -33.97 -16.82 43.16
CA ALA A 825 -34.65 -16.89 44.45
C ALA A 825 -35.89 -16.00 44.47
N LYS A 826 -36.99 -16.51 45.06
CA LYS A 826 -38.26 -15.80 45.14
C LYS A 826 -38.74 -15.66 46.59
#